data_f9439cda8ceeb254503947ebfb128af5
#
_entry.id   f9439cda8ceeb254503947ebfb128af5
#
_cell.length_a   1.000
_cell.length_b   1.000
_cell.length_c   1.000
_cell.angle_alpha   90.00
_cell.angle_beta   90.00
_cell.angle_gamma   90.00
#
_symmetry.space_group_name_H-M   'P 1'
#
loop_
_entity.id
_entity.type
_entity.pdbx_description
1 polymer ?
#
loop_
_entity_poly.entity_id
_entity_poly.type
_entity_poly.pdbx_seq_one_letter_code
_entity_poly.pdbx_strand_id
1 'polypeptide(L)'
;MFDISTFPKADAVRRAAQLSQDDYRRLYRESIEHPSVFWAEQATRFLDWSTPWQTVQRYDLKTGEAAWFAGGQLNVSYNCIDRHLEQRGDQTALLWEGDDPAESAQITYKKLHHHVCRLANVLKNRGVKKGDRVCIYMPMIPEAAYAMLACARIGAIHSVVFGGFSPDSLRDRILDADCRTVITADEGVRGGKFVPLKQNVDKALQNCPAVSTVVVVERTQGNVDWVEGRDLWYHQAVRDVSDDCPPEPMDAEDPLFILYTSGSTGKPKGVLHTTGGYLLQAAMTFKYVLDYRDGEVFWCTADVGWVTGHSYIVYGPLANGATTLMFEGVPSYPNSSRFWQVIDKHKVNIFYTAPTALRALMREGAEPLKETSRQSLRLLGSVGEPINPEAWEWYFNVVGEQRCPIVDTWWQTETGGIMLSPLVSAQRIKPGCATQPMFGVQPVLLDEQGKEIKGAGSGVLAIKSSWPAQIRSVYGDPQRMVDTYFKPYPGYYFTGDGARRDEDGDYWITGRIDDVINVSGHRIGTAEVESALVLHDSIAEAAVVGYPHDVKGQGIYAFVTPMNGTEPNDELKKELLAHVSKEIGSFAKPDLIQWAPALPKTRSGKIMRRILRKIACNELDSLGDTSTLADPSVVQGLIDKRLNQ
;
A
#
# COMPACT_ATOMS: atom_id res chain seq x y z
N MET A 1 -24.84 -2.36 -12.08
CA MET A 1 -24.31 -3.50 -11.27
C MET A 1 -23.74 -4.51 -12.22
N PHE A 2 -22.47 -4.86 -12.03
CA PHE A 2 -21.73 -5.81 -12.86
C PHE A 2 -22.02 -7.24 -12.36
N ASP A 3 -22.56 -8.10 -13.23
CA ASP A 3 -22.91 -9.47 -12.87
C ASP A 3 -21.89 -10.45 -13.49
N ILE A 4 -21.00 -10.99 -12.65
CA ILE A 4 -19.96 -11.95 -13.07
C ILE A 4 -20.54 -13.22 -13.70
N SER A 5 -21.77 -13.63 -13.33
CA SER A 5 -22.39 -14.83 -13.89
C SER A 5 -22.68 -14.73 -15.39
N THR A 6 -22.69 -13.52 -15.96
CA THR A 6 -22.79 -13.31 -17.41
C THR A 6 -21.49 -13.60 -18.16
N PHE A 7 -20.36 -13.82 -17.42
CA PHE A 7 -19.04 -14.12 -17.95
C PHE A 7 -18.61 -15.53 -17.51
N PRO A 8 -18.89 -16.59 -18.29
CA PRO A 8 -18.74 -17.99 -17.84
C PRO A 8 -17.38 -18.36 -17.27
N LYS A 9 -16.28 -17.78 -17.80
CA LYS A 9 -14.93 -18.05 -17.29
C LYS A 9 -14.67 -17.41 -15.93
N ALA A 10 -15.12 -16.18 -15.71
CA ALA A 10 -15.04 -15.50 -14.42
C ALA A 10 -15.98 -16.16 -13.40
N ASP A 11 -17.16 -16.61 -13.82
CA ASP A 11 -18.08 -17.36 -12.97
C ASP A 11 -17.50 -18.70 -12.51
N ALA A 12 -16.74 -19.37 -13.36
CA ALA A 12 -16.02 -20.59 -12.99
C ALA A 12 -14.99 -20.33 -11.87
N VAL A 13 -14.23 -19.25 -11.96
CA VAL A 13 -13.27 -18.85 -10.91
C VAL A 13 -14.02 -18.52 -9.60
N ARG A 14 -15.12 -17.79 -9.70
CA ARG A 14 -15.98 -17.44 -8.56
C ARG A 14 -16.52 -18.68 -7.83
N ARG A 15 -17.07 -19.65 -8.56
CA ARG A 15 -17.61 -20.87 -7.96
C ARG A 15 -16.55 -21.75 -7.31
N ALA A 16 -15.33 -21.67 -7.79
CA ALA A 16 -14.20 -22.40 -7.24
C ALA A 16 -13.47 -21.64 -6.11
N ALA A 17 -13.97 -20.48 -5.66
CA ALA A 17 -13.38 -19.72 -4.56
C ALA A 17 -13.33 -20.55 -3.27
N GLN A 18 -12.26 -20.38 -2.49
CA GLN A 18 -12.06 -21.10 -1.23
C GLN A 18 -13.09 -20.73 -0.15
N LEU A 19 -13.62 -19.51 -0.23
CA LEU A 19 -14.61 -18.99 0.70
C LEU A 19 -15.89 -18.66 -0.06
N SER A 20 -16.98 -19.40 0.17
CA SER A 20 -18.30 -19.09 -0.40
C SER A 20 -18.90 -17.85 0.28
N GLN A 21 -19.93 -17.26 -0.33
CA GLN A 21 -20.67 -16.14 0.29
C GLN A 21 -21.40 -16.57 1.58
N ASP A 22 -21.84 -17.81 1.67
CA ASP A 22 -22.49 -18.34 2.89
C ASP A 22 -21.46 -18.56 3.99
N ASP A 23 -20.25 -19.05 3.66
CA ASP A 23 -19.14 -19.12 4.60
C ASP A 23 -18.74 -17.73 5.10
N TYR A 24 -18.65 -16.76 4.20
CA TYR A 24 -18.36 -15.38 4.58
C TYR A 24 -19.41 -14.86 5.58
N ARG A 25 -20.71 -15.02 5.29
CA ARG A 25 -21.80 -14.55 6.18
C ARG A 25 -21.73 -15.20 7.54
N ARG A 26 -21.47 -16.51 7.58
CA ARG A 26 -21.33 -17.27 8.82
C ARG A 26 -20.09 -16.78 9.62
N LEU A 27 -18.93 -16.76 9.00
CA LEU A 27 -17.67 -16.35 9.66
C LEU A 27 -17.70 -14.88 10.09
N TYR A 28 -18.28 -14.00 9.27
CA TYR A 28 -18.44 -12.60 9.65
C TYR A 28 -19.32 -12.46 10.90
N ARG A 29 -20.46 -13.15 10.95
CA ARG A 29 -21.34 -13.17 12.12
C ARG A 29 -20.59 -13.69 13.35
N GLU A 30 -19.91 -14.82 13.25
CA GLU A 30 -19.09 -15.39 14.33
C GLU A 30 -18.03 -14.38 14.81
N SER A 31 -17.38 -13.67 13.90
CA SER A 31 -16.36 -12.67 14.24
C SER A 31 -16.92 -11.46 15.02
N ILE A 32 -18.22 -11.18 14.87
CA ILE A 32 -18.89 -10.07 15.58
C ILE A 32 -19.56 -10.55 16.88
N GLU A 33 -20.26 -11.67 16.85
CA GLU A 33 -21.01 -12.18 18.00
C GLU A 33 -20.11 -12.90 19.02
N HIS A 34 -19.06 -13.59 18.54
CA HIS A 34 -18.14 -14.38 19.37
C HIS A 34 -16.66 -14.07 19.06
N PRO A 35 -16.23 -12.77 19.12
CA PRO A 35 -14.93 -12.34 18.60
C PRO A 35 -13.75 -13.07 19.24
N SER A 36 -13.78 -13.34 20.55
CA SER A 36 -12.67 -14.03 21.22
C SER A 36 -12.50 -15.48 20.75
N VAL A 37 -13.60 -16.19 20.48
CA VAL A 37 -13.55 -17.56 19.93
C VAL A 37 -13.06 -17.54 18.50
N PHE A 38 -13.68 -16.69 17.65
CA PHE A 38 -13.30 -16.56 16.26
C PHE A 38 -11.82 -16.25 16.08
N TRP A 39 -11.31 -15.21 16.78
CA TRP A 39 -9.92 -14.80 16.62
C TRP A 39 -8.93 -15.81 17.20
N ALA A 40 -9.28 -16.54 18.25
CA ALA A 40 -8.47 -17.64 18.77
C ALA A 40 -8.32 -18.76 17.73
N GLU A 41 -9.42 -19.13 17.06
CA GLU A 41 -9.42 -20.13 15.99
C GLU A 41 -8.58 -19.67 14.79
N GLN A 42 -8.76 -18.42 14.35
CA GLN A 42 -7.97 -17.88 13.24
C GLN A 42 -6.47 -17.79 13.58
N ALA A 43 -6.12 -17.37 14.80
CA ALA A 43 -4.73 -17.29 15.24
C ALA A 43 -4.06 -18.66 15.26
N THR A 44 -4.76 -19.70 15.73
CA THR A 44 -4.27 -21.10 15.71
C THR A 44 -4.18 -21.66 14.28
N ARG A 45 -5.11 -21.27 13.40
CA ARG A 45 -5.15 -21.75 12.02
C ARG A 45 -4.04 -21.17 11.15
N PHE A 46 -3.73 -19.90 11.34
CA PHE A 46 -2.82 -19.17 10.44
C PHE A 46 -1.39 -19.07 10.96
N LEU A 47 -1.17 -19.16 12.27
CA LEU A 47 0.14 -18.91 12.87
C LEU A 47 0.54 -20.02 13.84
N ASP A 48 1.85 -20.27 13.89
CA ASP A 48 2.47 -21.12 14.89
C ASP A 48 2.94 -20.28 16.08
N TRP A 49 2.55 -20.66 17.27
CA TRP A 49 2.82 -19.99 18.52
C TRP A 49 3.76 -20.84 19.38
N SER A 50 4.86 -20.24 19.84
CA SER A 50 5.77 -20.90 20.80
C SER A 50 5.19 -20.94 22.22
N THR A 51 4.36 -19.94 22.55
CA THR A 51 3.59 -19.89 23.80
C THR A 51 2.18 -19.41 23.50
N PRO A 52 1.13 -20.10 23.93
CA PRO A 52 -0.24 -19.67 23.73
C PRO A 52 -0.55 -18.39 24.55
N TRP A 53 -1.47 -17.58 24.05
CA TRP A 53 -1.93 -16.35 24.70
C TRP A 53 -2.85 -16.64 25.91
N GLN A 54 -2.93 -15.66 26.80
CA GLN A 54 -3.84 -15.68 27.95
C GLN A 54 -5.14 -14.92 27.65
N THR A 55 -5.03 -13.83 26.87
CA THR A 55 -6.16 -12.98 26.49
C THR A 55 -6.13 -12.73 24.99
N VAL A 56 -7.23 -13.03 24.29
CA VAL A 56 -7.33 -12.86 22.83
C VAL A 56 -7.32 -11.39 22.46
N GLN A 57 -8.16 -10.59 23.13
CA GLN A 57 -8.29 -9.15 22.83
C GLN A 57 -8.68 -8.35 24.08
N ARG A 58 -8.14 -7.14 24.16
CA ARG A 58 -8.54 -6.09 25.09
C ARG A 58 -8.34 -4.76 24.40
N TYR A 59 -9.37 -3.92 24.34
CA TYR A 59 -9.26 -2.61 23.70
C TYR A 59 -10.24 -1.60 24.28
N ASP A 60 -9.89 -0.30 24.13
CA ASP A 60 -10.77 0.85 24.36
C ASP A 60 -10.59 1.86 23.23
N LEU A 61 -11.60 2.02 22.38
CA LEU A 61 -11.57 2.99 21.29
C LEU A 61 -11.69 4.45 21.73
N LYS A 62 -11.96 4.73 23.00
CA LYS A 62 -11.92 6.11 23.52
C LYS A 62 -10.50 6.57 23.77
N THR A 63 -9.64 5.66 24.20
CA THR A 63 -8.22 5.92 24.45
C THR A 63 -7.32 5.49 23.31
N GLY A 64 -7.83 4.66 22.38
CA GLY A 64 -7.05 4.05 21.31
C GLY A 64 -6.22 2.84 21.76
N GLU A 65 -6.28 2.46 23.03
CA GLU A 65 -5.59 1.28 23.55
C GLU A 65 -6.10 0.01 22.91
N ALA A 66 -5.18 -0.87 22.49
CA ALA A 66 -5.48 -2.20 22.00
C ALA A 66 -4.35 -3.16 22.34
N ALA A 67 -4.71 -4.38 22.75
CA ALA A 67 -3.80 -5.49 22.92
C ALA A 67 -4.47 -6.76 22.39
N TRP A 68 -3.74 -7.50 21.58
CA TRP A 68 -4.21 -8.72 20.94
C TRP A 68 -3.27 -9.88 21.22
N PHE A 69 -3.83 -11.02 21.62
CA PHE A 69 -3.11 -12.23 21.97
C PHE A 69 -2.09 -12.02 23.10
N ALA A 70 -2.47 -11.23 24.10
CA ALA A 70 -1.59 -10.89 25.23
C ALA A 70 -1.11 -12.13 25.98
N GLY A 71 0.20 -12.19 26.24
CA GLY A 71 0.89 -13.34 26.84
C GLY A 71 1.27 -14.44 25.84
N GLY A 72 0.83 -14.34 24.59
CA GLY A 72 1.25 -15.23 23.51
C GLY A 72 2.62 -14.86 22.97
N GLN A 73 3.41 -15.88 22.58
CA GLN A 73 4.72 -15.67 21.96
C GLN A 73 4.85 -16.38 20.62
N LEU A 74 5.44 -15.69 19.65
CA LEU A 74 5.74 -16.21 18.32
C LEU A 74 6.91 -15.41 17.71
N ASN A 75 7.35 -15.85 16.54
CA ASN A 75 8.30 -15.06 15.73
C ASN A 75 7.78 -14.96 14.30
N VAL A 76 7.82 -13.75 13.72
CA VAL A 76 7.33 -13.49 12.36
C VAL A 76 8.20 -14.18 11.32
N SER A 77 9.52 -14.13 11.45
CA SER A 77 10.45 -14.81 10.53
C SER A 77 10.22 -16.32 10.54
N TYR A 78 10.04 -16.94 11.74
CA TYR A 78 9.69 -18.35 11.86
C TYR A 78 8.41 -18.69 11.10
N ASN A 79 7.35 -17.91 11.29
CA ASN A 79 6.07 -18.12 10.63
C ASN A 79 6.11 -17.91 9.11
N CYS A 80 7.03 -17.07 8.62
CA CYS A 80 7.21 -16.83 7.19
C CYS A 80 8.17 -17.82 6.52
N ILE A 81 9.07 -18.48 7.27
CA ILE A 81 10.15 -19.29 6.67
C ILE A 81 10.22 -20.68 7.30
N ASP A 82 10.59 -20.77 8.59
CA ASP A 82 11.03 -22.02 9.22
C ASP A 82 9.95 -23.09 9.19
N ARG A 83 8.71 -22.76 9.52
CA ARG A 83 7.60 -23.72 9.52
C ARG A 83 7.28 -24.33 8.15
N HIS A 84 7.79 -23.71 7.08
CA HIS A 84 7.59 -24.19 5.72
C HIS A 84 8.75 -25.06 5.21
N LEU A 85 9.91 -25.11 5.90
CA LEU A 85 11.12 -25.74 5.40
C LEU A 85 10.97 -27.23 5.13
N GLU A 86 10.29 -27.96 6.02
CA GLU A 86 10.12 -29.40 5.90
C GLU A 86 9.32 -29.79 4.64
N GLN A 87 8.20 -29.09 4.40
CA GLN A 87 7.27 -29.45 3.31
C GLN A 87 7.53 -28.65 2.04
N ARG A 88 8.06 -27.44 2.13
CA ARG A 88 8.17 -26.46 1.04
C ARG A 88 9.59 -25.90 0.88
N GLY A 89 10.60 -26.49 1.52
CA GLY A 89 11.96 -25.98 1.52
C GLY A 89 12.54 -25.71 0.12
N ASP A 90 12.22 -26.55 -0.85
CA ASP A 90 12.66 -26.44 -2.24
C ASP A 90 11.69 -25.64 -3.13
N GLN A 91 10.50 -25.27 -2.60
CA GLN A 91 9.57 -24.38 -3.30
C GLN A 91 10.16 -22.96 -3.37
N THR A 92 9.93 -22.28 -4.49
CA THR A 92 10.26 -20.87 -4.63
C THR A 92 9.44 -20.03 -3.66
N ALA A 93 10.10 -19.28 -2.78
CA ALA A 93 9.50 -18.30 -1.87
C ALA A 93 9.43 -16.93 -2.54
N LEU A 94 10.54 -16.48 -3.11
CA LEU A 94 10.65 -15.19 -3.79
C LEU A 94 11.07 -15.41 -5.26
N LEU A 95 10.30 -14.84 -6.16
CA LEU A 95 10.72 -14.54 -7.52
C LEU A 95 11.16 -13.08 -7.55
N TRP A 96 12.31 -12.81 -8.13
CA TRP A 96 12.75 -11.45 -8.37
C TRP A 96 12.89 -11.20 -9.87
N GLU A 97 12.40 -10.06 -10.29
CA GLU A 97 12.51 -9.57 -11.66
C GLU A 97 13.14 -8.19 -11.63
N GLY A 98 14.27 -8.04 -12.30
CA GLY A 98 15.03 -6.79 -12.37
C GLY A 98 14.36 -5.74 -13.26
N ASP A 99 14.91 -4.54 -13.24
CA ASP A 99 14.53 -3.48 -14.19
C ASP A 99 14.86 -3.90 -15.63
N ASP A 100 16.04 -4.51 -15.85
CA ASP A 100 16.38 -5.20 -17.10
C ASP A 100 15.62 -6.54 -17.18
N PRO A 101 14.85 -6.79 -18.27
CA PRO A 101 14.15 -8.05 -18.49
C PRO A 101 15.04 -9.31 -18.50
N ALA A 102 16.34 -9.15 -18.72
CA ALA A 102 17.31 -10.25 -18.67
C ALA A 102 17.68 -10.66 -17.24
N GLU A 103 17.43 -9.80 -16.25
CA GLU A 103 17.75 -10.05 -14.85
C GLU A 103 16.56 -10.66 -14.11
N SER A 104 16.74 -11.83 -13.53
CA SER A 104 15.77 -12.45 -12.65
C SER A 104 16.43 -13.48 -11.73
N ALA A 105 15.78 -13.76 -10.60
CA ALA A 105 16.24 -14.77 -9.65
C ALA A 105 15.08 -15.54 -9.01
N GLN A 106 15.38 -16.78 -8.60
CA GLN A 106 14.46 -17.63 -7.84
C GLN A 106 15.11 -18.01 -6.52
N ILE A 107 14.46 -17.66 -5.43
CA ILE A 107 14.91 -17.92 -4.08
C ILE A 107 13.94 -18.91 -3.44
N THR A 108 14.40 -20.13 -3.14
CA THR A 108 13.61 -21.13 -2.42
C THR A 108 13.49 -20.78 -0.93
N TYR A 109 12.54 -21.40 -0.21
CA TYR A 109 12.41 -21.23 1.24
C TYR A 109 13.72 -21.59 1.97
N LYS A 110 14.44 -22.62 1.55
CA LYS A 110 15.78 -22.97 2.10
C LYS A 110 16.81 -21.87 1.87
N LYS A 111 16.87 -21.32 0.64
CA LYS A 111 17.78 -20.21 0.33
C LYS A 111 17.39 -18.95 1.09
N LEU A 112 16.08 -18.66 1.21
CA LEU A 112 15.59 -17.53 1.99
C LEU A 112 15.99 -17.67 3.46
N HIS A 113 15.81 -18.84 4.07
CA HIS A 113 16.26 -19.14 5.43
C HIS A 113 17.77 -18.88 5.59
N HIS A 114 18.58 -19.42 4.69
CA HIS A 114 20.03 -19.26 4.69
C HIS A 114 20.44 -17.77 4.67
N HIS A 115 19.89 -16.98 3.75
CA HIS A 115 20.21 -15.55 3.65
C HIS A 115 19.75 -14.75 4.86
N VAL A 116 18.54 -15.02 5.35
CA VAL A 116 17.96 -14.34 6.51
C VAL A 116 18.75 -14.62 7.78
N CYS A 117 19.11 -15.88 8.05
CA CYS A 117 19.91 -16.27 9.22
C CYS A 117 21.30 -15.63 9.20
N ARG A 118 21.97 -15.63 8.06
CA ARG A 118 23.29 -14.98 7.93
C ARG A 118 23.23 -13.49 8.16
N LEU A 119 22.27 -12.78 7.52
CA LEU A 119 22.11 -11.35 7.75
C LEU A 119 21.74 -11.05 9.21
N ALA A 120 20.87 -11.85 9.81
CA ALA A 120 20.53 -11.75 11.23
C ALA A 120 21.77 -11.87 12.14
N ASN A 121 22.66 -12.83 11.85
CA ASN A 121 23.92 -12.99 12.58
C ASN A 121 24.90 -11.82 12.33
N VAL A 122 24.95 -11.26 11.12
CA VAL A 122 25.73 -10.02 10.86
C VAL A 122 25.22 -8.89 11.75
N LEU A 123 23.90 -8.68 11.81
CA LEU A 123 23.30 -7.65 12.66
C LEU A 123 23.61 -7.86 14.14
N LYS A 124 23.51 -9.10 14.65
CA LYS A 124 23.88 -9.46 16.04
C LYS A 124 25.37 -9.19 16.30
N ASN A 125 26.26 -9.55 15.38
CA ASN A 125 27.69 -9.29 15.50
C ASN A 125 28.03 -7.79 15.50
N ARG A 126 27.18 -6.96 14.92
CA ARG A 126 27.25 -5.48 14.97
C ARG A 126 26.51 -4.88 16.18
N GLY A 127 26.06 -5.72 17.12
CA GLY A 127 25.46 -5.31 18.38
C GLY A 127 23.96 -5.01 18.34
N VAL A 128 23.27 -5.31 17.25
CA VAL A 128 21.80 -5.17 17.16
C VAL A 128 21.12 -6.21 18.06
N LYS A 129 20.21 -5.74 18.88
CA LYS A 129 19.45 -6.53 19.88
C LYS A 129 17.95 -6.37 19.70
N LYS A 130 17.18 -7.23 20.35
CA LYS A 130 15.73 -7.08 20.47
C LYS A 130 15.36 -5.67 20.91
N GLY A 131 14.44 -5.05 20.17
CA GLY A 131 13.96 -3.69 20.39
C GLY A 131 14.79 -2.57 19.76
N ASP A 132 15.97 -2.86 19.21
CA ASP A 132 16.75 -1.88 18.44
C ASP A 132 16.08 -1.61 17.09
N ARG A 133 16.25 -0.38 16.59
CA ARG A 133 15.69 0.03 15.29
C ARG A 133 16.75 -0.04 14.20
N VAL A 134 16.36 -0.65 13.08
CA VAL A 134 17.20 -0.80 11.89
C VAL A 134 16.51 -0.09 10.72
N CYS A 135 17.17 0.88 10.12
CA CYS A 135 16.68 1.54 8.91
C CYS A 135 17.02 0.70 7.68
N ILE A 136 16.04 0.47 6.81
CA ILE A 136 16.20 -0.25 5.54
C ILE A 136 15.88 0.73 4.42
N TYR A 137 16.91 1.14 3.64
CA TYR A 137 16.80 2.05 2.50
C TYR A 137 17.34 1.36 1.26
N MET A 138 16.49 0.54 0.64
CA MET A 138 16.85 -0.45 -0.36
C MET A 138 16.02 -0.31 -1.64
N PRO A 139 16.56 -0.74 -2.80
CA PRO A 139 15.74 -0.96 -3.98
C PRO A 139 14.92 -2.26 -3.81
N MET A 140 14.02 -2.53 -4.76
CA MET A 140 13.18 -3.75 -4.77
C MET A 140 13.97 -4.98 -5.21
N ILE A 141 14.94 -5.38 -4.39
CA ILE A 141 15.77 -6.60 -4.57
C ILE A 141 15.53 -7.58 -3.41
N PRO A 142 15.86 -8.86 -3.57
CA PRO A 142 15.60 -9.88 -2.54
C PRO A 142 16.18 -9.54 -1.17
N GLU A 143 17.30 -8.85 -1.12
CA GLU A 143 17.98 -8.44 0.11
C GLU A 143 17.12 -7.48 0.96
N ALA A 144 16.19 -6.75 0.36
CA ALA A 144 15.24 -5.94 1.12
C ALA A 144 14.30 -6.83 1.96
N ALA A 145 13.80 -7.93 1.38
CA ALA A 145 13.01 -8.91 2.13
C ALA A 145 13.86 -9.66 3.16
N TYR A 146 15.12 -10.00 2.83
CA TYR A 146 16.03 -10.60 3.80
C TYR A 146 16.25 -9.70 5.01
N ALA A 147 16.42 -8.40 4.79
CA ALA A 147 16.63 -7.42 5.85
C ALA A 147 15.41 -7.30 6.78
N MET A 148 14.20 -7.24 6.23
CA MET A 148 12.96 -7.19 7.02
C MET A 148 12.81 -8.47 7.87
N LEU A 149 13.01 -9.64 7.28
CA LEU A 149 12.88 -10.93 7.96
C LEU A 149 14.02 -11.19 8.96
N ALA A 150 15.24 -10.71 8.69
CA ALA A 150 16.36 -10.80 9.62
C ALA A 150 16.13 -9.95 10.87
N CYS A 151 15.60 -8.73 10.71
CA CYS A 151 15.19 -7.89 11.85
C CYS A 151 14.10 -8.59 12.67
N ALA A 152 13.05 -9.09 12.02
CA ALA A 152 11.98 -9.82 12.69
C ALA A 152 12.51 -11.07 13.43
N ARG A 153 13.50 -11.76 12.85
CA ARG A 153 14.09 -12.96 13.45
C ARG A 153 14.76 -12.72 14.80
N ILE A 154 15.47 -11.61 14.92
CA ILE A 154 16.21 -11.25 16.15
C ILE A 154 15.45 -10.28 17.06
N GLY A 155 14.20 -9.96 16.73
CA GLY A 155 13.35 -9.03 17.49
C GLY A 155 13.76 -7.56 17.34
N ALA A 156 14.55 -7.20 16.32
CA ALA A 156 14.80 -5.81 15.97
C ALA A 156 13.60 -5.21 15.23
N ILE A 157 13.37 -3.93 15.44
CA ILE A 157 12.27 -3.17 14.82
C ILE A 157 12.79 -2.56 13.53
N HIS A 158 12.28 -2.99 12.37
CA HIS A 158 12.70 -2.36 11.13
C HIS A 158 11.88 -1.10 10.80
N SER A 159 12.57 -0.14 10.18
CA SER A 159 11.97 1.06 9.58
C SER A 159 12.38 1.11 8.13
N VAL A 160 11.51 0.65 7.24
CA VAL A 160 11.78 0.69 5.80
C VAL A 160 11.47 2.08 5.27
N VAL A 161 12.44 2.65 4.58
CA VAL A 161 12.35 3.95 3.92
C VAL A 161 12.41 3.73 2.42
N PHE A 162 11.43 4.26 1.70
CA PHE A 162 11.36 4.11 0.24
C PHE A 162 12.65 4.62 -0.43
N GLY A 163 13.30 3.77 -1.24
CA GLY A 163 14.59 4.06 -1.87
C GLY A 163 14.63 5.27 -2.80
N GLY A 164 13.46 5.82 -3.09
CA GLY A 164 13.32 7.04 -3.84
C GLY A 164 13.26 8.33 -2.99
N PHE A 165 13.26 8.26 -1.67
CA PHE A 165 13.23 9.47 -0.84
C PHE A 165 14.59 10.19 -0.84
N SER A 166 14.54 11.52 -0.60
CA SER A 166 15.73 12.37 -0.51
C SER A 166 16.57 12.03 0.74
N PRO A 167 17.85 12.46 0.76
CA PRO A 167 18.70 12.36 1.94
C PRO A 167 18.08 13.01 3.19
N ASP A 168 17.40 14.14 3.06
CA ASP A 168 16.73 14.81 4.19
C ASP A 168 15.58 13.98 4.74
N SER A 169 14.73 13.44 3.87
CA SER A 169 13.66 12.53 4.28
C SER A 169 14.18 11.27 4.98
N LEU A 170 15.30 10.74 4.52
CA LEU A 170 15.97 9.59 5.14
C LEU A 170 16.53 9.95 6.52
N ARG A 171 17.28 11.07 6.61
CA ARG A 171 17.84 11.60 7.87
C ARG A 171 16.75 11.75 8.93
N ASP A 172 15.64 12.40 8.59
CA ASP A 172 14.58 12.70 9.54
C ASP A 172 13.97 11.42 10.14
N ARG A 173 13.84 10.37 9.33
CA ARG A 173 13.35 9.05 9.79
C ARG A 173 14.36 8.29 10.63
N ILE A 174 15.65 8.35 10.28
CA ILE A 174 16.73 7.76 11.08
C ILE A 174 16.78 8.40 12.47
N LEU A 175 16.68 9.73 12.53
CA LEU A 175 16.71 10.47 13.79
C LEU A 175 15.45 10.21 14.63
N ASP A 176 14.25 10.27 14.02
CA ASP A 176 12.99 10.06 14.74
C ASP A 176 12.87 8.64 15.31
N ALA A 177 13.33 7.63 14.56
CA ALA A 177 13.33 6.23 15.02
C ALA A 177 14.56 5.87 15.88
N ASP A 178 15.53 6.77 16.07
CA ASP A 178 16.83 6.48 16.73
C ASP A 178 17.49 5.21 16.15
N CYS A 179 17.59 5.14 14.83
CA CYS A 179 18.27 4.03 14.17
C CYS A 179 19.79 4.17 14.29
N ARG A 180 20.46 3.08 14.65
CA ARG A 180 21.93 3.00 14.74
C ARG A 180 22.56 2.15 13.64
N THR A 181 21.72 1.42 12.90
CA THR A 181 22.11 0.56 11.78
C THR A 181 21.26 0.92 10.56
N VAL A 182 21.92 1.02 9.41
CA VAL A 182 21.29 1.24 8.11
C VAL A 182 21.66 0.09 7.18
N ILE A 183 20.69 -0.44 6.44
CA ILE A 183 20.93 -1.41 5.36
C ILE A 183 20.53 -0.72 4.06
N THR A 184 21.43 -0.70 3.08
CA THR A 184 21.24 -0.04 1.79
C THR A 184 21.92 -0.81 0.66
N ALA A 185 21.87 -0.29 -0.56
CA ALA A 185 22.65 -0.77 -1.70
C ALA A 185 23.58 0.35 -2.21
N ASP A 186 24.58 -0.02 -3.01
CA ASP A 186 25.39 0.96 -3.73
C ASP A 186 24.50 1.90 -4.53
N GLU A 187 23.70 1.33 -5.42
CA GLU A 187 22.69 2.02 -6.24
C GLU A 187 21.44 1.13 -6.38
N GLY A 188 20.34 1.71 -6.85
CA GLY A 188 19.18 1.00 -7.36
C GLY A 188 19.04 1.25 -8.87
N VAL A 189 18.28 0.41 -9.56
CA VAL A 189 17.97 0.58 -10.98
C VAL A 189 16.48 0.79 -11.15
N ARG A 190 16.06 1.84 -11.86
CA ARG A 190 14.64 2.13 -12.05
C ARG A 190 14.39 2.84 -13.39
N GLY A 191 13.71 2.16 -14.30
CA GLY A 191 13.41 2.68 -15.64
C GLY A 191 14.67 3.01 -16.44
N GLY A 192 15.70 2.16 -16.35
CA GLY A 192 17.00 2.34 -17.00
C GLY A 192 17.90 3.41 -16.35
N LYS A 193 17.52 3.96 -15.19
CA LYS A 193 18.28 5.00 -14.48
C LYS A 193 18.81 4.47 -13.15
N PHE A 194 20.03 4.90 -12.80
CA PHE A 194 20.62 4.59 -11.50
C PHE A 194 20.12 5.56 -10.42
N VAL A 195 19.84 5.02 -9.24
CA VAL A 195 19.46 5.78 -8.05
C VAL A 195 20.60 5.65 -7.04
N PRO A 196 21.30 6.73 -6.68
CA PRO A 196 22.53 6.68 -5.88
C PRO A 196 22.23 6.50 -4.38
N LEU A 197 21.84 5.28 -3.97
CA LEU A 197 21.32 5.00 -2.62
C LEU A 197 22.38 5.22 -1.54
N LYS A 198 23.58 4.64 -1.71
CA LYS A 198 24.68 4.81 -0.74
C LYS A 198 25.09 6.28 -0.61
N GLN A 199 25.14 7.02 -1.72
CA GLN A 199 25.45 8.46 -1.68
C GLN A 199 24.37 9.24 -0.91
N ASN A 200 23.09 8.87 -1.07
CA ASN A 200 22.00 9.48 -0.31
C ASN A 200 22.10 9.16 1.18
N VAL A 201 22.47 7.91 1.53
CA VAL A 201 22.75 7.51 2.92
C VAL A 201 23.88 8.35 3.48
N ASP A 202 25.01 8.49 2.79
CA ASP A 202 26.16 9.27 3.29
C ASP A 202 25.80 10.73 3.54
N LYS A 203 25.01 11.34 2.66
CA LYS A 203 24.50 12.71 2.86
C LYS A 203 23.58 12.79 4.09
N ALA A 204 22.67 11.85 4.26
CA ALA A 204 21.78 11.79 5.43
C ALA A 204 22.57 11.65 6.74
N LEU A 205 23.60 10.78 6.73
CA LEU A 205 24.39 10.46 7.92
C LEU A 205 25.34 11.56 8.39
N GLN A 206 25.58 12.61 7.59
CA GLN A 206 26.33 13.78 8.05
C GLN A 206 25.73 14.40 9.34
N ASN A 207 24.44 14.22 9.54
CA ASN A 207 23.70 14.72 10.70
C ASN A 207 23.10 13.60 11.58
N CYS A 208 23.56 12.35 11.43
CA CYS A 208 23.12 11.20 12.21
C CYS A 208 24.30 10.51 12.91
N PRO A 209 24.95 11.14 13.89
CA PRO A 209 26.20 10.64 14.50
C PRO A 209 26.02 9.32 15.28
N ALA A 210 24.79 8.94 15.61
CA ALA A 210 24.49 7.69 16.31
C ALA A 210 24.59 6.45 15.42
N VAL A 211 24.58 6.60 14.10
CA VAL A 211 24.67 5.48 13.17
C VAL A 211 26.10 4.96 13.11
N SER A 212 26.29 3.75 13.59
CA SER A 212 27.60 3.09 13.70
C SER A 212 27.81 1.96 12.70
N THR A 213 26.77 1.54 11.99
CA THR A 213 26.81 0.42 11.03
C THR A 213 26.01 0.74 9.79
N VAL A 214 26.62 0.56 8.61
CA VAL A 214 25.95 0.62 7.31
C VAL A 214 26.29 -0.65 6.54
N VAL A 215 25.29 -1.49 6.27
CA VAL A 215 25.44 -2.68 5.43
C VAL A 215 25.06 -2.31 4.00
N VAL A 216 25.96 -2.53 3.05
CA VAL A 216 25.80 -2.12 1.66
C VAL A 216 25.73 -3.34 0.75
N VAL A 217 24.62 -3.49 0.02
CA VAL A 217 24.47 -4.51 -1.02
C VAL A 217 25.07 -3.98 -2.32
N GLU A 218 25.92 -4.78 -2.97
CA GLU A 218 26.48 -4.48 -4.28
C GLU A 218 25.48 -4.88 -5.36
N ARG A 219 24.67 -3.90 -5.85
CA ARG A 219 23.65 -4.14 -6.88
C ARG A 219 24.16 -3.85 -8.29
N THR A 220 24.90 -2.75 -8.47
CA THR A 220 25.34 -2.26 -9.77
C THR A 220 26.85 -2.22 -9.92
N GLN A 221 27.59 -2.47 -8.86
CA GLN A 221 29.04 -2.26 -8.78
C GLN A 221 29.41 -0.78 -8.95
N GLY A 222 28.49 0.11 -8.53
CA GLY A 222 28.69 1.55 -8.55
C GLY A 222 29.85 1.97 -7.63
N ASN A 223 30.57 3.01 -8.02
CA ASN A 223 31.60 3.58 -7.17
C ASN A 223 30.97 4.36 -6.03
N VAL A 224 31.25 3.98 -4.78
CA VAL A 224 30.69 4.59 -3.57
C VAL A 224 31.78 5.02 -2.62
N ASP A 225 31.55 6.13 -1.92
CA ASP A 225 32.39 6.53 -0.81
C ASP A 225 32.30 5.51 0.34
N TRP A 226 33.39 5.34 1.08
CA TRP A 226 33.50 4.31 2.11
C TRP A 226 34.03 4.87 3.43
N VAL A 227 33.32 4.54 4.51
CA VAL A 227 33.77 4.91 5.87
C VAL A 227 34.21 3.64 6.60
N GLU A 228 35.50 3.52 6.79
CA GLU A 228 36.12 2.36 7.46
C GLU A 228 35.58 2.18 8.88
N GLY A 229 35.30 0.94 9.25
CA GLY A 229 34.71 0.58 10.55
C GLY A 229 33.20 0.74 10.66
N ARG A 230 32.59 1.63 9.87
CA ARG A 230 31.12 1.82 9.78
C ARG A 230 30.50 0.98 8.67
N ASP A 231 31.08 1.02 7.48
CA ASP A 231 30.50 0.45 6.26
C ASP A 231 30.95 -1.00 6.05
N LEU A 232 30.03 -1.85 5.63
CA LEU A 232 30.26 -3.29 5.38
C LEU A 232 29.66 -3.68 4.04
N TRP A 233 30.43 -4.32 3.17
CA TRP A 233 29.82 -5.01 2.03
C TRP A 233 29.01 -6.22 2.50
N TYR A 234 27.74 -6.28 2.10
CA TYR A 234 26.83 -7.39 2.45
C TYR A 234 27.43 -8.75 2.11
N HIS A 235 27.89 -8.94 0.85
CA HIS A 235 28.43 -10.20 0.37
C HIS A 235 29.67 -10.68 1.14
N GLN A 236 30.47 -9.75 1.68
CA GLN A 236 31.60 -10.09 2.52
C GLN A 236 31.16 -10.41 3.95
N ALA A 237 30.29 -9.60 4.51
CA ALA A 237 29.82 -9.76 5.88
C ALA A 237 29.06 -11.07 6.12
N VAL A 238 28.28 -11.54 5.14
CA VAL A 238 27.52 -12.78 5.26
C VAL A 238 28.33 -14.05 4.94
N ARG A 239 29.53 -13.93 4.36
CA ARG A 239 30.31 -15.09 3.91
C ARG A 239 30.77 -15.99 5.06
N ASP A 240 31.24 -15.38 6.14
CA ASP A 240 31.95 -16.07 7.22
C ASP A 240 31.10 -16.19 8.50
N VAL A 241 29.78 -15.96 8.41
CA VAL A 241 28.85 -16.14 9.53
C VAL A 241 27.99 -17.39 9.36
N SER A 242 27.53 -17.95 10.50
CA SER A 242 26.64 -19.11 10.49
C SER A 242 25.32 -18.80 9.81
N ASP A 243 24.73 -19.81 9.19
CA ASP A 243 23.32 -19.82 8.72
C ASP A 243 22.35 -20.44 9.74
N ASP A 244 22.84 -20.73 10.94
CA ASP A 244 22.01 -21.06 12.10
C ASP A 244 21.84 -19.81 12.97
N CYS A 245 20.58 -19.36 13.08
CA CYS A 245 20.18 -18.23 13.90
C CYS A 245 18.79 -18.53 14.47
N PRO A 246 18.68 -19.07 15.69
CA PRO A 246 17.40 -19.33 16.31
C PRO A 246 16.52 -18.08 16.37
N PRO A 247 15.22 -18.19 16.06
CA PRO A 247 14.31 -17.05 16.11
C PRO A 247 14.07 -16.61 17.56
N GLU A 248 14.15 -15.30 17.81
CA GLU A 248 13.87 -14.70 19.11
C GLU A 248 12.38 -14.89 19.47
N PRO A 249 12.05 -15.41 20.67
CA PRO A 249 10.65 -15.42 21.14
C PRO A 249 10.16 -13.98 21.34
N MET A 250 9.10 -13.60 20.61
CA MET A 250 8.52 -12.27 20.66
C MET A 250 7.13 -12.34 21.29
N ASP A 251 6.83 -11.45 22.22
CA ASP A 251 5.46 -11.28 22.67
C ASP A 251 4.60 -10.77 21.51
N ALA A 252 3.32 -11.18 21.47
CA ALA A 252 2.40 -10.78 20.41
C ALA A 252 2.30 -9.25 20.24
N GLU A 253 2.49 -8.50 21.32
CA GLU A 253 2.48 -7.04 21.35
C GLU A 253 3.87 -6.39 21.26
N ASP A 254 4.95 -7.17 21.12
CA ASP A 254 6.25 -6.60 20.81
C ASP A 254 6.23 -5.90 19.45
N PRO A 255 6.85 -4.70 19.31
CA PRO A 255 6.95 -4.00 18.04
C PRO A 255 7.64 -4.81 16.95
N LEU A 256 7.08 -4.79 15.74
CA LEU A 256 7.64 -5.41 14.55
C LEU A 256 8.29 -4.38 13.64
N PHE A 257 7.58 -3.32 13.33
CA PHE A 257 8.09 -2.26 12.46
C PHE A 257 7.49 -0.88 12.74
N ILE A 258 8.21 0.13 12.26
CA ILE A 258 7.77 1.52 12.20
C ILE A 258 7.72 1.90 10.72
N LEU A 259 6.57 2.36 10.24
CA LEU A 259 6.43 2.85 8.87
C LEU A 259 5.92 4.28 8.84
N TYR A 260 6.70 5.17 8.23
CA TYR A 260 6.40 6.59 8.19
C TYR A 260 5.40 6.93 7.10
N THR A 261 4.32 7.60 7.48
CA THR A 261 3.32 8.16 6.56
C THR A 261 3.38 9.68 6.54
N SER A 262 2.98 10.29 5.42
CA SER A 262 2.83 11.75 5.35
C SER A 262 1.70 12.20 6.27
N GLY A 263 1.99 13.08 7.22
CA GLY A 263 0.98 13.69 8.08
C GLY A 263 0.36 14.94 7.45
N SER A 264 -0.88 15.25 7.80
CA SER A 264 -1.55 16.52 7.44
C SER A 264 -0.80 17.76 7.97
N THR A 265 -0.04 17.60 9.06
CA THR A 265 0.76 18.64 9.70
C THR A 265 2.18 18.82 9.14
N GLY A 266 2.55 18.09 8.08
CA GLY A 266 3.86 18.19 7.43
C GLY A 266 4.95 17.29 8.03
N LYS A 267 4.94 17.00 9.34
CA LYS A 267 5.89 16.06 9.95
C LYS A 267 5.41 14.61 9.75
N PRO A 268 6.23 13.69 9.22
CA PRO A 268 5.87 12.28 9.08
C PRO A 268 5.45 11.64 10.41
N LYS A 269 4.53 10.67 10.36
CA LYS A 269 4.10 9.87 11.51
C LYS A 269 4.70 8.47 11.40
N GLY A 270 5.44 8.01 12.38
CA GLY A 270 5.91 6.65 12.48
C GLY A 270 4.81 5.72 12.99
N VAL A 271 4.07 5.09 12.09
CA VAL A 271 3.03 4.11 12.44
C VAL A 271 3.71 2.86 12.98
N LEU A 272 3.36 2.47 14.22
CA LEU A 272 3.91 1.30 14.88
C LEU A 272 2.94 0.13 14.81
N HIS A 273 3.41 -1.00 14.26
CA HIS A 273 2.72 -2.28 14.29
C HIS A 273 3.45 -3.31 15.16
N THR A 274 2.65 -4.17 15.80
CA THR A 274 3.14 -5.26 16.66
C THR A 274 3.13 -6.59 15.93
N THR A 275 3.66 -7.62 16.57
CA THR A 275 4.06 -8.89 15.95
C THR A 275 2.87 -9.78 15.60
N GLY A 276 2.07 -10.20 16.60
CA GLY A 276 1.10 -11.29 16.42
C GLY A 276 -0.14 -10.86 15.64
N GLY A 277 -0.79 -9.76 16.08
CA GLY A 277 -2.04 -9.30 15.48
C GLY A 277 -1.86 -8.84 14.03
N TYR A 278 -0.76 -8.13 13.76
CA TYR A 278 -0.44 -7.69 12.39
C TYR A 278 -0.23 -8.88 11.44
N LEU A 279 0.60 -9.87 11.85
CA LEU A 279 0.88 -11.02 11.00
C LEU A 279 -0.40 -11.85 10.73
N LEU A 280 -1.25 -12.03 11.75
CA LEU A 280 -2.54 -12.70 11.57
C LEU A 280 -3.42 -11.99 10.54
N GLN A 281 -3.58 -10.67 10.64
CA GLN A 281 -4.39 -9.90 9.71
C GLN A 281 -3.86 -9.99 8.28
N ALA A 282 -2.55 -9.84 8.09
CA ALA A 282 -1.92 -9.93 6.77
C ALA A 282 -2.07 -11.33 6.17
N ALA A 283 -1.80 -12.39 6.95
CA ALA A 283 -1.90 -13.77 6.49
C ALA A 283 -3.34 -14.18 6.15
N MET A 284 -4.30 -13.84 7.02
CA MET A 284 -5.71 -14.19 6.86
C MET A 284 -6.32 -13.47 5.65
N THR A 285 -6.07 -12.16 5.50
CA THR A 285 -6.63 -11.39 4.38
C THR A 285 -5.98 -11.75 3.06
N PHE A 286 -4.69 -12.05 3.04
CA PHE A 286 -4.03 -12.61 1.86
C PHE A 286 -4.71 -13.91 1.40
N LYS A 287 -4.95 -14.83 2.34
CA LYS A 287 -5.59 -16.11 2.02
C LYS A 287 -7.02 -15.95 1.52
N TYR A 288 -7.83 -15.15 2.19
CA TYR A 288 -9.27 -15.10 1.93
C TYR A 288 -9.67 -14.08 0.86
N VAL A 289 -9.07 -12.89 0.84
CA VAL A 289 -9.41 -11.86 -0.14
C VAL A 289 -8.76 -12.16 -1.48
N LEU A 290 -7.46 -12.51 -1.47
CA LEU A 290 -6.74 -12.82 -2.70
C LEU A 290 -6.92 -14.30 -3.11
N ASP A 291 -7.74 -15.06 -2.37
CA ASP A 291 -8.10 -16.46 -2.68
C ASP A 291 -6.88 -17.31 -3.05
N TYR A 292 -5.74 -17.06 -2.37
CA TYR A 292 -4.49 -17.71 -2.69
C TYR A 292 -4.57 -19.22 -2.55
N ARG A 293 -4.13 -19.95 -3.58
CA ARG A 293 -4.06 -21.42 -3.64
C ARG A 293 -2.61 -21.87 -3.72
N ASP A 294 -2.33 -22.99 -3.09
CA ASP A 294 -0.98 -23.56 -3.10
C ASP A 294 -0.46 -23.78 -4.53
N GLY A 295 0.77 -23.38 -4.76
CA GLY A 295 1.43 -23.45 -6.05
C GLY A 295 1.18 -22.27 -6.98
N GLU A 296 0.31 -21.32 -6.63
CA GLU A 296 0.12 -20.10 -7.40
C GLU A 296 1.25 -19.09 -7.17
N VAL A 297 1.51 -18.29 -8.20
CA VAL A 297 2.42 -17.13 -8.12
C VAL A 297 1.59 -15.87 -7.91
N PHE A 298 1.91 -15.17 -6.84
CA PHE A 298 1.33 -13.89 -6.49
C PHE A 298 2.28 -12.74 -6.83
N TRP A 299 1.78 -11.70 -7.46
CA TRP A 299 2.54 -10.48 -7.73
C TRP A 299 1.78 -9.24 -7.26
N CYS A 300 2.39 -8.53 -6.31
CA CYS A 300 2.02 -7.20 -5.91
C CYS A 300 3.05 -6.19 -6.46
N THR A 301 2.60 -5.16 -7.16
CA THR A 301 3.48 -4.17 -7.79
C THR A 301 3.90 -3.03 -6.86
N ALA A 302 3.54 -3.11 -5.59
CA ALA A 302 3.96 -2.13 -4.58
C ALA A 302 5.46 -2.23 -4.27
N ASP A 303 5.96 -1.25 -3.54
CA ASP A 303 7.31 -1.24 -2.99
C ASP A 303 7.27 -1.57 -1.49
N VAL A 304 8.32 -2.22 -0.98
CA VAL A 304 8.45 -2.52 0.46
C VAL A 304 8.57 -1.27 1.34
N GLY A 305 8.87 -0.12 0.77
CA GLY A 305 8.79 1.18 1.44
C GLY A 305 7.37 1.62 1.82
N TRP A 306 6.35 0.87 1.42
CA TRP A 306 4.94 1.10 1.75
C TRP A 306 4.34 -0.09 2.49
N VAL A 307 3.27 0.14 3.25
CA VAL A 307 2.61 -0.93 4.00
C VAL A 307 2.10 -2.06 3.10
N THR A 308 1.72 -1.75 1.86
CA THR A 308 1.28 -2.76 0.89
C THR A 308 2.41 -3.76 0.59
N GLY A 309 3.65 -3.28 0.47
CA GLY A 309 4.82 -4.15 0.32
C GLY A 309 5.10 -5.01 1.55
N HIS A 310 4.95 -4.44 2.76
CA HIS A 310 5.07 -5.19 4.00
C HIS A 310 4.03 -6.32 4.07
N SER A 311 2.76 -5.97 3.95
CA SER A 311 1.65 -6.91 4.18
C SER A 311 1.45 -7.90 3.04
N TYR A 312 1.67 -7.48 1.77
CA TYR A 312 1.30 -8.29 0.59
C TYR A 312 2.44 -8.50 -0.42
N ILE A 313 3.69 -8.19 -0.09
CA ILE A 313 4.85 -8.77 -0.79
C ILE A 313 5.59 -9.73 0.13
N VAL A 314 5.82 -9.33 1.39
CA VAL A 314 6.67 -10.09 2.32
C VAL A 314 5.82 -10.92 3.29
N TYR A 315 5.13 -10.30 4.25
CA TYR A 315 4.60 -11.01 5.40
C TYR A 315 3.38 -11.90 5.11
N GLY A 316 2.35 -11.37 4.49
CA GLY A 316 1.12 -12.15 4.19
C GLY A 316 1.36 -13.34 3.28
N PRO A 317 2.01 -13.17 2.12
CA PRO A 317 2.36 -14.27 1.23
C PRO A 317 3.25 -15.33 1.88
N LEU A 318 4.37 -14.93 2.48
CA LEU A 318 5.32 -15.87 3.07
C LEU A 318 4.74 -16.60 4.28
N ALA A 319 3.92 -15.95 5.12
CA ALA A 319 3.20 -16.63 6.18
C ALA A 319 2.24 -17.73 5.66
N ASN A 320 1.78 -17.63 4.42
CA ASN A 320 0.97 -18.67 3.77
C ASN A 320 1.79 -19.70 2.98
N GLY A 321 3.12 -19.65 3.01
CA GLY A 321 3.97 -20.55 2.21
C GLY A 321 3.84 -20.30 0.70
N ALA A 322 3.52 -19.08 0.30
CA ALA A 322 3.28 -18.70 -1.09
C ALA A 322 4.59 -18.42 -1.85
N THR A 323 4.49 -18.39 -3.19
CA THR A 323 5.50 -17.79 -4.07
C THR A 323 5.08 -16.36 -4.37
N THR A 324 5.88 -15.38 -3.94
CA THR A 324 5.64 -13.95 -4.17
C THR A 324 6.70 -13.35 -5.08
N LEU A 325 6.29 -12.44 -5.97
CA LEU A 325 7.17 -11.80 -6.92
C LEU A 325 7.50 -10.37 -6.48
N MET A 326 8.79 -10.05 -6.45
CA MET A 326 9.34 -8.72 -6.25
C MET A 326 9.84 -8.15 -7.57
N PHE A 327 9.45 -6.94 -7.90
CA PHE A 327 9.78 -6.28 -9.16
C PHE A 327 10.54 -4.97 -8.91
N GLU A 328 11.76 -4.87 -9.41
CA GLU A 328 12.60 -3.67 -9.24
C GLU A 328 12.25 -2.55 -10.23
N GLY A 329 11.66 -2.91 -11.39
CA GLY A 329 11.43 -2.01 -12.51
C GLY A 329 10.21 -1.09 -12.40
N VAL A 330 9.83 -0.55 -13.55
CA VAL A 330 8.63 0.28 -13.73
C VAL A 330 7.75 -0.29 -14.85
N PRO A 331 6.43 0.04 -14.89
CA PRO A 331 5.50 -0.59 -15.83
C PRO A 331 5.79 -0.29 -17.30
N SER A 332 6.50 0.80 -17.59
CA SER A 332 6.74 1.30 -18.95
C SER A 332 8.19 1.14 -19.45
N TYR A 333 9.07 0.42 -18.74
CA TYR A 333 10.44 0.20 -19.15
C TYR A 333 10.76 -1.29 -19.31
N PRO A 334 11.41 -1.69 -20.40
CA PRO A 334 11.87 -0.90 -21.56
C PRO A 334 10.74 -0.44 -22.49
N ASN A 335 9.52 -0.96 -22.31
CA ASN A 335 8.32 -0.58 -23.05
C ASN A 335 7.05 -0.86 -22.24
N SER A 336 5.90 -0.41 -22.72
CA SER A 336 4.61 -0.51 -22.00
C SER A 336 4.03 -1.94 -21.94
N SER A 337 4.68 -2.94 -22.55
CA SER A 337 4.33 -4.37 -22.42
C SER A 337 4.95 -5.01 -21.17
N ARG A 338 5.80 -4.29 -20.44
CA ARG A 338 6.65 -4.83 -19.36
C ARG A 338 5.88 -5.64 -18.32
N PHE A 339 4.79 -5.12 -17.79
CA PHE A 339 3.99 -5.84 -16.79
C PHE A 339 3.41 -7.15 -17.35
N TRP A 340 2.95 -7.12 -18.58
CA TRP A 340 2.34 -8.27 -19.22
C TRP A 340 3.37 -9.35 -19.54
N GLN A 341 4.59 -8.95 -19.93
CA GLN A 341 5.72 -9.85 -20.12
C GLN A 341 6.16 -10.52 -18.80
N VAL A 342 6.18 -9.79 -17.69
CA VAL A 342 6.46 -10.33 -16.35
C VAL A 342 5.41 -11.38 -15.94
N ILE A 343 4.13 -11.10 -16.19
CA ILE A 343 3.03 -12.04 -15.93
C ILE A 343 3.25 -13.34 -16.69
N ASP A 344 3.57 -13.27 -17.98
CA ASP A 344 3.79 -14.46 -18.81
C ASP A 344 5.07 -15.21 -18.44
N LYS A 345 6.16 -14.48 -18.19
CA LYS A 345 7.46 -15.05 -17.81
C LYS A 345 7.38 -15.87 -16.53
N HIS A 346 6.74 -15.33 -15.51
CA HIS A 346 6.66 -15.94 -14.19
C HIS A 346 5.36 -16.70 -13.92
N LYS A 347 4.46 -16.78 -14.92
CA LYS A 347 3.16 -17.47 -14.78
C LYS A 347 2.34 -16.96 -13.60
N VAL A 348 2.26 -15.64 -13.46
CA VAL A 348 1.53 -14.98 -12.38
C VAL A 348 0.05 -15.36 -12.43
N ASN A 349 -0.50 -15.78 -11.30
CA ASN A 349 -1.90 -16.19 -11.15
C ASN A 349 -2.76 -15.09 -10.52
N ILE A 350 -2.18 -14.32 -9.60
CA ILE A 350 -2.84 -13.25 -8.88
C ILE A 350 -2.02 -11.97 -9.07
N PHE A 351 -2.65 -10.95 -9.65
CA PHE A 351 -2.01 -9.66 -9.94
C PHE A 351 -2.68 -8.54 -9.14
N TYR A 352 -1.93 -7.89 -8.25
CA TYR A 352 -2.39 -6.89 -7.30
C TYR A 352 -1.64 -5.59 -7.51
N THR A 353 -2.34 -4.54 -7.96
CA THR A 353 -1.69 -3.30 -8.39
C THR A 353 -2.51 -2.05 -8.05
N ALA A 354 -1.91 -0.88 -8.20
CA ALA A 354 -2.57 0.39 -7.93
C ALA A 354 -3.30 0.95 -9.17
N PRO A 355 -4.46 1.61 -8.99
CA PRO A 355 -5.19 2.28 -10.07
C PRO A 355 -4.35 3.27 -10.86
N THR A 356 -3.42 3.98 -10.23
CA THR A 356 -2.49 4.88 -10.94
C THR A 356 -1.63 4.14 -11.97
N ALA A 357 -1.14 2.94 -11.66
CA ALA A 357 -0.39 2.13 -12.63
C ALA A 357 -1.30 1.67 -13.78
N LEU A 358 -2.53 1.27 -13.46
CA LEU A 358 -3.52 0.87 -14.47
C LEU A 358 -3.86 2.02 -15.42
N ARG A 359 -4.15 3.21 -14.90
CA ARG A 359 -4.43 4.41 -15.73
C ARG A 359 -3.25 4.77 -16.62
N ALA A 360 -2.02 4.69 -16.13
CA ALA A 360 -0.83 4.93 -16.94
C ALA A 360 -0.72 3.92 -18.10
N LEU A 361 -0.98 2.64 -17.84
CA LEU A 361 -0.97 1.60 -18.88
C LEU A 361 -2.16 1.69 -19.84
N MET A 362 -3.33 2.09 -19.35
CA MET A 362 -4.53 2.30 -20.16
C MET A 362 -4.34 3.40 -21.21
N ARG A 363 -3.56 4.45 -20.89
CA ARG A 363 -3.19 5.51 -21.85
C ARG A 363 -2.40 5.01 -23.07
N GLU A 364 -1.67 3.91 -22.91
CA GLU A 364 -0.90 3.27 -24.00
C GLU A 364 -1.78 2.39 -24.90
N GLY A 365 -3.06 2.25 -24.54
CA GLY A 365 -4.03 1.44 -25.27
C GLY A 365 -3.86 -0.06 -25.06
N ALA A 366 -4.47 -0.86 -25.95
CA ALA A 366 -4.43 -2.32 -25.87
C ALA A 366 -3.28 -2.98 -26.69
N GLU A 367 -2.57 -2.22 -27.51
CA GLU A 367 -1.48 -2.76 -28.34
C GLU A 367 -0.38 -3.45 -27.52
N PRO A 368 0.10 -2.88 -26.39
CA PRO A 368 1.14 -3.50 -25.59
C PRO A 368 0.77 -4.87 -25.01
N LEU A 369 -0.53 -5.21 -24.96
CA LEU A 369 -1.01 -6.48 -24.43
C LEU A 369 -1.08 -7.59 -25.49
N LYS A 370 -1.08 -7.25 -26.77
CA LYS A 370 -1.30 -8.22 -27.88
C LYS A 370 -0.22 -9.28 -27.98
N GLU A 371 1.01 -8.98 -27.59
CA GLU A 371 2.14 -9.90 -27.66
C GLU A 371 2.22 -10.86 -26.45
N THR A 372 1.27 -10.74 -25.51
CA THR A 372 1.26 -11.50 -24.26
C THR A 372 -0.04 -12.27 -24.10
N SER A 373 0.03 -13.46 -23.51
CA SER A 373 -1.14 -14.31 -23.36
C SER A 373 -1.88 -14.07 -22.05
N ARG A 374 -1.16 -13.77 -20.97
CA ARG A 374 -1.66 -13.60 -19.58
C ARG A 374 -2.61 -14.73 -19.12
N GLN A 375 -2.52 -15.89 -19.77
CA GLN A 375 -3.43 -17.04 -19.50
C GLN A 375 -3.31 -17.58 -18.09
N SER A 376 -2.16 -17.37 -17.42
CA SER A 376 -1.95 -17.77 -16.05
C SER A 376 -2.78 -16.95 -15.05
N LEU A 377 -3.18 -15.72 -15.40
CA LEU A 377 -3.99 -14.88 -14.52
C LEU A 377 -5.33 -15.52 -14.21
N ARG A 378 -5.66 -15.55 -12.93
CA ARG A 378 -6.94 -16.02 -12.37
C ARG A 378 -7.68 -14.94 -11.59
N LEU A 379 -6.94 -14.07 -10.92
CA LEU A 379 -7.49 -13.03 -10.06
C LEU A 379 -6.73 -11.72 -10.25
N LEU A 380 -7.47 -10.63 -10.25
CA LEU A 380 -6.96 -9.27 -10.26
C LEU A 380 -7.31 -8.56 -8.95
N GLY A 381 -6.48 -7.64 -8.53
CA GLY A 381 -6.76 -6.83 -7.35
C GLY A 381 -6.31 -5.39 -7.52
N SER A 382 -7.00 -4.49 -6.81
CA SER A 382 -6.74 -3.05 -6.80
C SER A 382 -6.47 -2.57 -5.38
N VAL A 383 -5.49 -1.67 -5.22
CA VAL A 383 -5.02 -1.21 -3.91
C VAL A 383 -4.45 0.21 -3.95
N GLY A 384 -4.56 0.90 -2.82
CA GLY A 384 -3.84 2.14 -2.53
C GLY A 384 -4.62 3.43 -2.77
N GLU A 385 -5.60 3.39 -3.64
CA GLU A 385 -6.54 4.49 -3.91
C GLU A 385 -7.85 3.93 -4.50
N PRO A 386 -8.96 4.68 -4.45
CA PRO A 386 -10.18 4.27 -5.14
C PRO A 386 -9.94 4.12 -6.65
N ILE A 387 -10.42 3.04 -7.22
CA ILE A 387 -10.41 2.83 -8.67
C ILE A 387 -11.70 3.37 -9.28
N ASN A 388 -11.59 4.19 -10.33
CA ASN A 388 -12.76 4.64 -11.06
C ASN A 388 -13.35 3.50 -11.91
N PRO A 389 -14.67 3.51 -12.18
CA PRO A 389 -15.35 2.44 -12.91
C PRO A 389 -14.72 2.12 -14.26
N GLU A 390 -14.30 3.13 -15.01
CA GLU A 390 -13.70 2.96 -16.34
C GLU A 390 -12.36 2.19 -16.29
N ALA A 391 -11.45 2.56 -15.38
CA ALA A 391 -10.21 1.81 -15.20
C ALA A 391 -10.48 0.39 -14.68
N TRP A 392 -11.51 0.22 -13.86
CA TRP A 392 -11.95 -1.07 -13.39
C TRP A 392 -12.47 -1.95 -14.55
N GLU A 393 -13.31 -1.40 -15.44
CA GLU A 393 -13.84 -2.09 -16.61
C GLU A 393 -12.73 -2.43 -17.61
N TRP A 394 -11.79 -1.52 -17.86
CA TRP A 394 -10.62 -1.80 -18.68
C TRP A 394 -9.77 -2.94 -18.08
N TYR A 395 -9.57 -2.92 -16.76
CA TYR A 395 -8.82 -3.95 -16.05
C TYR A 395 -9.49 -5.32 -16.17
N PHE A 396 -10.81 -5.37 -16.04
CA PHE A 396 -11.59 -6.59 -16.22
C PHE A 396 -11.62 -7.08 -17.68
N ASN A 397 -11.96 -6.19 -18.60
CA ASN A 397 -12.22 -6.56 -20.00
C ASN A 397 -10.92 -6.80 -20.77
N VAL A 398 -9.90 -5.95 -20.59
CA VAL A 398 -8.68 -5.95 -21.41
C VAL A 398 -7.58 -6.78 -20.73
N VAL A 399 -7.25 -6.49 -19.47
CA VAL A 399 -6.17 -7.23 -18.77
C VAL A 399 -6.63 -8.62 -18.38
N GLY A 400 -7.78 -8.74 -17.76
CA GLY A 400 -8.36 -9.99 -17.28
C GLY A 400 -9.10 -10.79 -18.35
N GLU A 401 -9.34 -10.21 -19.53
CA GLU A 401 -10.06 -10.84 -20.65
C GLU A 401 -11.40 -11.46 -20.21
N GLN A 402 -12.09 -10.77 -19.30
CA GLN A 402 -13.36 -11.18 -18.71
C GLN A 402 -13.31 -12.54 -17.98
N ARG A 403 -12.10 -13.02 -17.65
CA ARG A 403 -11.87 -14.30 -16.96
C ARG A 403 -11.58 -14.13 -15.49
N CYS A 404 -10.96 -12.99 -15.12
CA CYS A 404 -10.42 -12.76 -13.80
C CYS A 404 -11.34 -11.83 -13.02
N PRO A 405 -11.99 -12.28 -11.94
CA PRO A 405 -12.65 -11.38 -11.00
C PRO A 405 -11.67 -10.32 -10.46
N ILE A 406 -12.21 -9.18 -10.03
CA ILE A 406 -11.41 -8.11 -9.40
C ILE A 406 -11.81 -8.00 -7.94
N VAL A 407 -10.82 -7.95 -7.05
CA VAL A 407 -10.98 -7.55 -5.66
C VAL A 407 -10.46 -6.13 -5.49
N ASP A 408 -11.35 -5.21 -5.19
CA ASP A 408 -11.05 -3.80 -4.94
C ASP A 408 -10.96 -3.57 -3.43
N THR A 409 -9.76 -3.32 -2.93
CA THR A 409 -9.47 -3.36 -1.50
C THR A 409 -9.32 -1.96 -0.91
N TRP A 410 -9.96 -1.72 0.22
CA TRP A 410 -9.71 -0.53 1.04
C TRP A 410 -9.08 -0.90 2.37
N TRP A 411 -7.99 -0.20 2.69
CA TRP A 411 -7.27 -0.28 3.94
C TRP A 411 -6.20 0.81 4.01
N GLN A 412 -5.51 0.93 5.14
CA GLN A 412 -4.56 1.99 5.43
C GLN A 412 -3.28 1.42 6.05
N THR A 413 -2.21 2.21 6.10
CA THR A 413 -1.01 1.87 6.87
C THR A 413 -1.37 1.57 8.32
N GLU A 414 -2.25 2.37 8.90
CA GLU A 414 -2.73 2.28 10.26
C GLU A 414 -3.59 1.02 10.52
N THR A 415 -4.20 0.46 9.50
CA THR A 415 -5.00 -0.77 9.65
C THR A 415 -4.19 -2.05 9.47
N GLY A 416 -2.99 -1.96 8.88
CA GLY A 416 -2.05 -3.06 8.71
C GLY A 416 -2.44 -4.12 7.67
N GLY A 417 -3.71 -4.18 7.28
CA GLY A 417 -4.23 -5.11 6.28
C GLY A 417 -5.61 -4.72 5.79
N ILE A 418 -6.14 -5.50 4.83
CA ILE A 418 -7.41 -5.23 4.15
C ILE A 418 -8.57 -5.21 5.15
N MET A 419 -9.39 -4.16 5.07
CA MET A 419 -10.55 -3.92 5.92
C MET A 419 -11.88 -4.07 5.18
N LEU A 420 -11.96 -3.57 3.94
CA LEU A 420 -13.14 -3.72 3.06
C LEU A 420 -12.68 -4.28 1.73
N SER A 421 -13.42 -5.25 1.19
CA SER A 421 -13.16 -5.83 -0.13
C SER A 421 -14.34 -6.68 -0.60
N PRO A 422 -14.64 -6.75 -1.90
CA PRO A 422 -15.40 -7.87 -2.43
C PRO A 422 -14.60 -9.17 -2.25
N LEU A 423 -15.30 -10.29 -2.12
CA LEU A 423 -14.67 -11.61 -2.20
C LEU A 423 -14.79 -12.19 -3.61
N VAL A 424 -13.88 -13.06 -3.98
CA VAL A 424 -13.88 -13.75 -5.28
C VAL A 424 -15.19 -14.50 -5.52
N SER A 425 -15.84 -15.01 -4.46
CA SER A 425 -17.14 -15.70 -4.53
C SER A 425 -18.35 -14.79 -4.81
N ALA A 426 -18.19 -13.48 -4.83
CA ALA A 426 -19.29 -12.56 -5.11
C ALA A 426 -19.84 -12.78 -6.54
N GLN A 427 -21.16 -12.95 -6.64
CA GLN A 427 -21.84 -13.13 -7.92
C GLN A 427 -21.97 -11.80 -8.67
N ARG A 428 -22.20 -10.73 -7.93
CA ARG A 428 -22.34 -9.38 -8.46
C ARG A 428 -21.32 -8.48 -7.80
N ILE A 429 -20.67 -7.68 -8.59
CA ILE A 429 -19.71 -6.68 -8.16
C ILE A 429 -20.07 -5.34 -8.77
N LYS A 430 -19.64 -4.28 -8.13
CA LYS A 430 -19.89 -2.91 -8.56
C LYS A 430 -18.54 -2.25 -8.83
N PRO A 431 -18.25 -1.84 -10.07
CA PRO A 431 -16.98 -1.22 -10.40
C PRO A 431 -16.65 -0.05 -9.45
N GLY A 432 -15.43 -0.06 -8.88
CA GLY A 432 -14.96 0.94 -7.92
C GLY A 432 -15.53 0.82 -6.51
N CYS A 433 -16.15 -0.32 -6.17
CA CYS A 433 -16.75 -0.55 -4.87
C CYS A 433 -15.90 -1.49 -4.00
N ALA A 434 -15.52 -1.04 -2.80
CA ALA A 434 -14.84 -1.87 -1.80
C ALA A 434 -15.79 -2.87 -1.08
N THR A 435 -17.05 -2.81 -1.35
CA THR A 435 -18.13 -3.76 -1.07
C THR A 435 -18.35 -4.00 0.44
N GLN A 436 -17.72 -5.02 1.02
CA GLN A 436 -18.10 -5.56 2.33
C GLN A 436 -16.93 -5.62 3.32
N PRO A 437 -17.21 -5.57 4.65
CA PRO A 437 -16.16 -5.63 5.65
C PRO A 437 -15.53 -7.01 5.78
N MET A 438 -14.26 -7.02 6.12
CA MET A 438 -13.56 -8.23 6.55
C MET A 438 -13.97 -8.63 7.97
N PHE A 439 -13.58 -9.83 8.39
CA PHE A 439 -13.97 -10.40 9.67
C PHE A 439 -13.56 -9.52 10.86
N GLY A 440 -14.49 -9.34 11.79
CA GLY A 440 -14.32 -8.48 12.97
C GLY A 440 -14.38 -6.97 12.70
N VAL A 441 -14.38 -6.55 11.44
CA VAL A 441 -14.44 -5.14 11.08
C VAL A 441 -15.89 -4.67 11.05
N GLN A 442 -16.21 -3.61 11.80
CA GLN A 442 -17.54 -3.03 11.88
C GLN A 442 -17.52 -1.57 11.36
N PRO A 443 -17.60 -1.36 10.04
CA PRO A 443 -17.62 -0.02 9.47
C PRO A 443 -18.97 0.66 9.73
N VAL A 444 -18.92 1.96 10.00
CA VAL A 444 -20.10 2.83 10.11
C VAL A 444 -19.87 4.10 9.32
N LEU A 445 -20.95 4.75 8.91
CA LEU A 445 -20.93 6.10 8.38
C LEU A 445 -21.43 7.05 9.46
N LEU A 446 -20.67 8.11 9.72
CA LEU A 446 -21.00 9.14 10.68
C LEU A 446 -21.39 10.44 9.94
N ASP A 447 -22.44 11.10 10.42
CA ASP A 447 -22.79 12.45 9.99
C ASP A 447 -21.88 13.51 10.62
N GLU A 448 -22.12 14.80 10.32
CA GLU A 448 -21.33 15.93 10.85
C GLU A 448 -21.41 16.07 12.38
N GLN A 449 -22.44 15.54 13.00
CA GLN A 449 -22.65 15.52 14.43
C GLN A 449 -22.07 14.26 15.11
N GLY A 450 -21.45 13.36 14.32
CA GLY A 450 -20.88 12.09 14.80
C GLY A 450 -21.91 11.00 15.06
N LYS A 451 -23.13 11.14 14.55
CA LYS A 451 -24.19 10.14 14.69
C LYS A 451 -24.14 9.13 13.56
N GLU A 452 -24.35 7.85 13.87
CA GLU A 452 -24.40 6.79 12.86
C GLU A 452 -25.55 6.97 11.87
N ILE A 453 -25.22 7.00 10.58
CA ILE A 453 -26.19 6.97 9.48
C ILE A 453 -26.66 5.52 9.30
N LYS A 454 -27.97 5.31 9.38
CA LYS A 454 -28.58 4.00 9.18
C LYS A 454 -28.99 3.81 7.71
N GLY A 455 -28.81 2.58 7.17
CA GLY A 455 -29.16 2.27 5.77
C GLY A 455 -28.23 2.95 4.76
N ALA A 456 -28.75 3.22 3.56
CA ALA A 456 -28.01 3.92 2.51
C ALA A 456 -27.70 5.38 2.91
N GLY A 457 -26.56 5.89 2.48
CA GLY A 457 -26.15 7.26 2.77
C GLY A 457 -24.67 7.49 2.58
N SER A 458 -24.23 8.73 2.77
CA SER A 458 -22.84 9.15 2.65
C SER A 458 -22.40 9.85 3.94
N GLY A 459 -21.17 9.62 4.37
CA GLY A 459 -20.63 10.23 5.58
C GLY A 459 -19.17 9.91 5.80
N VAL A 460 -18.71 10.19 7.01
CA VAL A 460 -17.38 9.85 7.48
C VAL A 460 -17.31 8.35 7.72
N LEU A 461 -16.32 7.68 7.12
CA LEU A 461 -16.08 6.27 7.41
C LEU A 461 -15.36 6.14 8.76
N ALA A 462 -15.94 5.39 9.66
CA ALA A 462 -15.35 5.06 10.95
C ALA A 462 -15.53 3.57 11.27
N ILE A 463 -14.68 3.04 12.14
CA ILE A 463 -14.74 1.62 12.56
C ILE A 463 -15.06 1.58 14.06
N LYS A 464 -16.08 0.80 14.45
CA LYS A 464 -16.56 0.73 15.84
C LYS A 464 -16.09 -0.50 16.62
N SER A 465 -15.11 -1.20 16.10
CA SER A 465 -14.46 -2.34 16.77
C SER A 465 -12.95 -2.25 16.59
N SER A 466 -12.18 -2.85 17.47
CA SER A 466 -10.76 -3.11 17.24
C SER A 466 -10.59 -4.33 16.31
N TRP A 467 -9.43 -4.45 15.69
CA TRP A 467 -9.01 -5.59 14.87
C TRP A 467 -7.53 -5.92 15.18
N PRO A 468 -7.05 -7.13 14.88
CA PRO A 468 -5.73 -7.57 15.32
C PRO A 468 -4.56 -6.66 14.91
N ALA A 469 -4.60 -6.10 13.71
CA ALA A 469 -3.56 -5.20 13.17
C ALA A 469 -3.86 -3.71 13.36
N GLN A 470 -4.75 -3.31 14.29
CA GLN A 470 -4.95 -1.90 14.62
C GLN A 470 -3.61 -1.26 14.99
N ILE A 471 -3.36 -0.03 14.50
CA ILE A 471 -2.21 0.77 14.93
C ILE A 471 -2.06 0.76 16.44
N ARG A 472 -0.85 0.49 16.96
CA ARG A 472 -0.59 0.48 18.40
C ARG A 472 -0.12 1.82 18.92
N SER A 473 0.62 2.57 18.11
CA SER A 473 1.10 3.89 18.47
C SER A 473 1.57 4.68 17.24
N VAL A 474 1.74 5.96 17.39
CA VAL A 474 2.71 6.74 16.63
C VAL A 474 4.00 6.73 17.42
N TYR A 475 5.08 6.25 16.83
CA TYR A 475 6.37 6.08 17.49
C TYR A 475 6.86 7.41 18.07
N GLY A 476 7.25 7.40 19.34
CA GLY A 476 7.69 8.59 20.05
C GLY A 476 6.60 9.62 20.40
N ASP A 477 5.35 9.44 19.90
CA ASP A 477 4.25 10.37 20.12
C ASP A 477 2.87 9.65 20.20
N PRO A 478 2.63 8.87 21.26
CA PRO A 478 1.36 8.16 21.44
C PRO A 478 0.13 9.07 21.44
N GLN A 479 0.28 10.29 21.99
CA GLN A 479 -0.82 11.26 22.04
C GLN A 479 -1.28 11.67 20.64
N ARG A 480 -0.36 11.80 19.69
CA ARG A 480 -0.69 12.08 18.28
C ARG A 480 -1.57 11.00 17.65
N MET A 481 -1.39 9.74 18.02
CA MET A 481 -2.29 8.67 17.58
C MET A 481 -3.71 8.91 18.09
N VAL A 482 -3.86 9.18 19.40
CA VAL A 482 -5.16 9.43 20.00
C VAL A 482 -5.84 10.66 19.39
N ASP A 483 -5.11 11.77 19.27
CA ASP A 483 -5.64 13.02 18.71
C ASP A 483 -6.05 12.88 17.24
N THR A 484 -5.34 12.03 16.47
CA THR A 484 -5.61 11.86 15.03
C THR A 484 -6.77 10.90 14.77
N TYR A 485 -6.84 9.77 15.48
CA TYR A 485 -7.71 8.66 15.08
C TYR A 485 -8.84 8.34 16.05
N PHE A 486 -8.78 8.77 17.31
CA PHE A 486 -9.76 8.39 18.32
C PHE A 486 -10.51 9.57 18.95
N LYS A 487 -9.88 10.73 19.03
CA LYS A 487 -10.47 11.96 19.58
C LYS A 487 -11.51 12.61 18.68
N PRO A 488 -11.39 12.60 17.32
CA PRO A 488 -12.39 13.22 16.46
C PRO A 488 -13.81 12.64 16.64
N TYR A 489 -13.91 11.34 16.87
CA TYR A 489 -15.18 10.64 17.12
C TYR A 489 -14.96 9.62 18.27
N PRO A 490 -15.17 10.01 19.53
CA PRO A 490 -14.91 9.14 20.67
C PRO A 490 -15.70 7.81 20.62
N GLY A 491 -15.00 6.70 20.77
CA GLY A 491 -15.58 5.36 20.65
C GLY A 491 -15.55 4.75 19.25
N TYR A 492 -14.92 5.46 18.29
CA TYR A 492 -14.68 4.99 16.92
C TYR A 492 -13.21 5.21 16.53
N TYR A 493 -12.71 4.36 15.67
CA TYR A 493 -11.51 4.66 14.90
C TYR A 493 -11.90 5.51 13.69
N PHE A 494 -11.38 6.73 13.63
CA PHE A 494 -11.59 7.70 12.56
C PHE A 494 -10.62 7.43 11.41
N THR A 495 -11.12 7.05 10.25
CA THR A 495 -10.27 6.68 9.11
C THR A 495 -9.70 7.90 8.36
N GLY A 496 -10.33 9.06 8.48
CA GLY A 496 -10.05 10.23 7.66
C GLY A 496 -10.52 10.09 6.20
N ASP A 497 -11.27 9.03 5.89
CA ASP A 497 -11.88 8.80 4.59
C ASP A 497 -13.40 9.03 4.65
N GLY A 498 -13.96 9.55 3.57
CA GLY A 498 -15.38 9.56 3.32
C GLY A 498 -15.81 8.28 2.60
N ALA A 499 -17.04 7.86 2.85
CA ALA A 499 -17.61 6.75 2.12
C ALA A 499 -19.11 6.93 1.88
N ARG A 500 -19.61 6.22 0.88
CA ARG A 500 -21.04 6.05 0.61
C ARG A 500 -21.40 4.58 0.78
N ARG A 501 -22.54 4.32 1.38
CA ARG A 501 -23.15 2.98 1.46
C ARG A 501 -24.48 2.99 0.71
N ASP A 502 -24.68 2.00 -0.14
CA ASP A 502 -25.94 1.87 -0.89
C ASP A 502 -27.01 1.04 -0.15
N GLU A 503 -28.13 0.78 -0.82
CA GLU A 503 -29.25 0.01 -0.29
C GLU A 503 -28.91 -1.47 -0.07
N ASP A 504 -27.93 -2.02 -0.83
CA ASP A 504 -27.44 -3.39 -0.66
C ASP A 504 -26.46 -3.51 0.53
N GLY A 505 -26.02 -2.38 1.09
CA GLY A 505 -25.06 -2.31 2.20
C GLY A 505 -23.59 -2.23 1.75
N ASP A 506 -23.31 -2.08 0.46
CA ASP A 506 -21.98 -2.02 -0.11
C ASP A 506 -21.36 -0.63 0.03
N TYR A 507 -20.05 -0.59 0.27
CA TYR A 507 -19.29 0.63 0.55
C TYR A 507 -18.45 1.08 -0.64
N TRP A 508 -18.59 2.34 -1.04
CA TRP A 508 -17.67 3.07 -1.91
C TRP A 508 -16.87 4.06 -1.10
N ILE A 509 -15.56 4.07 -1.30
CA ILE A 509 -14.69 5.09 -0.73
C ILE A 509 -14.72 6.32 -1.64
N THR A 510 -15.15 7.45 -1.10
CA THR A 510 -15.32 8.70 -1.86
C THR A 510 -14.09 9.60 -1.82
N GLY A 511 -13.06 9.22 -1.07
CA GLY A 511 -11.79 9.92 -0.94
C GLY A 511 -11.53 10.40 0.47
N ARG A 512 -10.45 11.18 0.64
CA ARG A 512 -10.09 11.77 1.94
C ARG A 512 -11.09 12.84 2.33
N ILE A 513 -11.42 12.92 3.62
CA ILE A 513 -12.30 13.99 4.14
C ILE A 513 -11.68 15.36 3.93
N ASP A 514 -10.34 15.47 4.03
CA ASP A 514 -9.58 16.68 3.77
C ASP A 514 -9.69 17.14 2.29
N ASP A 515 -10.08 16.24 1.39
CA ASP A 515 -10.24 16.47 -0.04
C ASP A 515 -11.72 16.68 -0.45
N VAL A 516 -12.63 16.81 0.52
CA VAL A 516 -14.03 17.22 0.26
C VAL A 516 -14.09 18.72 0.05
N ILE A 517 -14.75 19.15 -1.01
CA ILE A 517 -14.97 20.56 -1.36
C ILE A 517 -16.40 20.94 -0.96
N ASN A 518 -16.58 22.09 -0.32
CA ASN A 518 -17.92 22.62 -0.01
C ASN A 518 -18.28 23.75 -0.98
N VAL A 519 -19.02 23.41 -2.02
CA VAL A 519 -19.46 24.35 -3.07
C VAL A 519 -20.90 24.77 -2.80
N SER A 520 -21.10 26.03 -2.42
CA SER A 520 -22.47 26.57 -2.16
C SER A 520 -23.31 25.70 -1.21
N GLY A 521 -22.67 25.11 -0.19
CA GLY A 521 -23.34 24.22 0.76
C GLY A 521 -23.47 22.75 0.33
N HIS A 522 -23.02 22.41 -0.89
CA HIS A 522 -22.94 21.02 -1.35
C HIS A 522 -21.54 20.46 -1.08
N ARG A 523 -21.48 19.35 -0.35
CA ARG A 523 -20.23 18.60 -0.13
C ARG A 523 -19.97 17.68 -1.30
N ILE A 524 -18.87 17.87 -1.99
CA ILE A 524 -18.47 17.11 -3.18
C ILE A 524 -17.12 16.48 -2.90
N GLY A 525 -17.01 15.17 -3.07
CA GLY A 525 -15.72 14.47 -3.05
C GLY A 525 -14.92 14.85 -4.31
N THR A 526 -13.65 15.22 -4.13
CA THR A 526 -12.78 15.48 -5.29
C THR A 526 -12.73 14.30 -6.25
N ALA A 527 -12.73 13.08 -5.72
CA ALA A 527 -12.72 11.85 -6.51
C ALA A 527 -13.95 11.68 -7.43
N GLU A 528 -15.13 12.21 -7.04
CA GLU A 528 -16.33 12.16 -7.89
C GLU A 528 -16.14 13.03 -9.13
N VAL A 529 -15.62 14.24 -8.95
CA VAL A 529 -15.36 15.17 -10.07
C VAL A 529 -14.22 14.67 -10.93
N GLU A 530 -13.15 14.13 -10.32
CA GLU A 530 -12.03 13.50 -11.04
C GLU A 530 -12.51 12.33 -11.91
N SER A 531 -13.36 11.46 -11.36
CA SER A 531 -13.93 10.33 -12.10
C SER A 531 -14.78 10.81 -13.28
N ALA A 532 -15.64 11.80 -13.07
CA ALA A 532 -16.44 12.36 -14.17
C ALA A 532 -15.57 12.97 -15.27
N LEU A 533 -14.48 13.65 -14.92
CA LEU A 533 -13.56 14.20 -15.91
C LEU A 533 -12.85 13.10 -16.72
N VAL A 534 -12.42 12.03 -16.05
CA VAL A 534 -11.70 10.90 -16.69
C VAL A 534 -12.62 10.01 -17.51
N LEU A 535 -13.94 10.01 -17.27
CA LEU A 535 -14.93 9.36 -18.12
C LEU A 535 -14.99 9.94 -19.56
N HIS A 536 -14.44 11.11 -19.78
CA HIS A 536 -14.36 11.70 -21.11
C HIS A 536 -13.17 11.12 -21.88
N ASP A 537 -13.42 10.59 -23.09
CA ASP A 537 -12.43 9.88 -23.93
C ASP A 537 -11.12 10.63 -24.17
N SER A 538 -11.17 11.96 -24.10
CA SER A 538 -10.00 12.83 -24.31
C SER A 538 -9.13 13.02 -23.08
N ILE A 539 -9.52 12.51 -21.89
CA ILE A 539 -8.84 12.79 -20.62
C ILE A 539 -8.20 11.52 -20.06
N ALA A 540 -6.93 11.63 -19.77
CA ALA A 540 -6.14 10.55 -19.19
C ALA A 540 -6.14 10.56 -17.67
N GLU A 541 -5.99 11.75 -17.07
CA GLU A 541 -5.96 11.91 -15.61
C GLU A 541 -6.53 13.27 -15.22
N ALA A 542 -7.11 13.32 -14.04
CA ALA A 542 -7.55 14.56 -13.42
C ALA A 542 -7.23 14.56 -11.93
N ALA A 543 -6.90 15.73 -11.39
CA ALA A 543 -6.82 15.97 -9.96
C ALA A 543 -7.59 17.24 -9.63
N VAL A 544 -8.45 17.16 -8.63
CA VAL A 544 -9.36 18.23 -8.25
C VAL A 544 -9.05 18.68 -6.82
N VAL A 545 -9.08 19.99 -6.61
CA VAL A 545 -8.91 20.61 -5.30
C VAL A 545 -9.89 21.76 -5.11
N GLY A 546 -10.24 22.05 -3.87
CA GLY A 546 -10.96 23.26 -3.51
C GLY A 546 -10.03 24.47 -3.43
N TYR A 547 -10.52 25.63 -3.84
CA TYR A 547 -9.85 26.91 -3.65
C TYR A 547 -10.85 27.96 -3.15
N PRO A 548 -10.40 29.04 -2.47
CA PRO A 548 -11.30 30.11 -2.01
C PRO A 548 -12.04 30.78 -3.17
N HIS A 549 -13.37 30.90 -3.05
CA HIS A 549 -14.22 31.51 -4.08
C HIS A 549 -15.21 32.48 -3.42
N ASP A 550 -15.23 33.74 -3.85
CA ASP A 550 -15.95 34.84 -3.19
C ASP A 550 -17.46 34.61 -3.07
N VAL A 551 -18.08 33.91 -4.02
CA VAL A 551 -19.54 33.66 -4.03
C VAL A 551 -19.91 32.29 -3.48
N LYS A 552 -19.11 31.25 -3.76
CA LYS A 552 -19.43 29.86 -3.45
C LYS A 552 -18.82 29.38 -2.12
N GLY A 553 -17.99 30.20 -1.47
CA GLY A 553 -17.14 29.82 -0.35
C GLY A 553 -15.92 29.03 -0.83
N GLN A 554 -16.13 27.89 -1.47
CA GLN A 554 -15.09 27.16 -2.20
C GLN A 554 -15.53 26.96 -3.66
N GLY A 555 -14.56 27.13 -4.57
CA GLY A 555 -14.66 26.77 -5.98
C GLY A 555 -13.90 25.48 -6.27
N ILE A 556 -14.18 24.89 -7.42
CA ILE A 556 -13.56 23.66 -7.90
C ILE A 556 -12.47 24.00 -8.90
N TYR A 557 -11.22 23.64 -8.56
CA TYR A 557 -10.08 23.77 -9.45
C TYR A 557 -9.65 22.39 -9.94
N ALA A 558 -9.72 22.14 -11.23
CA ALA A 558 -9.33 20.87 -11.85
C ALA A 558 -8.01 21.01 -12.61
N PHE A 559 -7.05 20.18 -12.30
CA PHE A 559 -5.83 19.96 -13.08
C PHE A 559 -6.04 18.72 -13.95
N VAL A 560 -5.97 18.89 -15.27
CA VAL A 560 -6.42 17.86 -16.22
C VAL A 560 -5.31 17.51 -17.20
N THR A 561 -4.99 16.24 -17.34
CA THR A 561 -4.03 15.70 -18.29
C THR A 561 -4.78 15.07 -19.46
N PRO A 562 -4.64 15.59 -20.69
CA PRO A 562 -5.31 14.99 -21.84
C PRO A 562 -4.66 13.67 -22.26
N MET A 563 -5.40 12.86 -23.04
CA MET A 563 -4.88 11.68 -23.71
C MET A 563 -3.78 12.05 -24.71
N ASN A 564 -2.86 11.11 -24.98
CA ASN A 564 -1.82 11.31 -25.99
C ASN A 564 -2.45 11.59 -27.36
N GLY A 565 -2.00 12.68 -28.02
CA GLY A 565 -2.54 13.11 -29.30
C GLY A 565 -3.76 14.03 -29.23
N THR A 566 -4.27 14.32 -28.03
CA THR A 566 -5.33 15.31 -27.82
C THR A 566 -4.71 16.68 -27.54
N GLU A 567 -5.07 17.67 -28.36
CA GLU A 567 -4.63 19.05 -28.14
C GLU A 567 -5.56 19.78 -27.15
N PRO A 568 -5.02 20.33 -26.05
CA PRO A 568 -5.80 21.11 -25.10
C PRO A 568 -6.30 22.41 -25.74
N ASN A 569 -7.62 22.65 -25.69
CA ASN A 569 -8.23 23.87 -26.19
C ASN A 569 -9.47 24.27 -25.38
N ASP A 570 -10.06 25.43 -25.67
CA ASP A 570 -11.22 25.95 -24.95
C ASP A 570 -12.52 25.24 -25.32
N GLU A 571 -12.60 24.58 -26.45
CA GLU A 571 -13.75 23.79 -26.88
C GLU A 571 -13.82 22.52 -26.05
N LEU A 572 -12.72 21.80 -25.89
CA LEU A 572 -12.63 20.66 -25.00
C LEU A 572 -12.93 21.02 -23.54
N LYS A 573 -12.54 22.21 -23.06
CA LYS A 573 -12.97 22.68 -21.72
C LYS A 573 -14.48 22.78 -21.59
N LYS A 574 -15.17 23.31 -22.59
CA LYS A 574 -16.62 23.42 -22.59
C LYS A 574 -17.30 22.05 -22.59
N GLU A 575 -16.77 21.12 -23.39
CA GLU A 575 -17.24 19.75 -23.44
C GLU A 575 -17.09 19.06 -22.07
N LEU A 576 -15.94 19.22 -21.41
CA LEU A 576 -15.70 18.67 -20.07
C LEU A 576 -16.65 19.24 -19.02
N LEU A 577 -16.92 20.55 -19.06
CA LEU A 577 -17.87 21.18 -18.13
C LEU A 577 -19.30 20.67 -18.37
N ALA A 578 -19.70 20.48 -19.63
CA ALA A 578 -20.99 19.89 -19.97
C ALA A 578 -21.06 18.43 -19.55
N HIS A 579 -19.98 17.67 -19.74
CA HIS A 579 -19.87 16.28 -19.34
C HIS A 579 -19.99 16.11 -17.83
N VAL A 580 -19.21 16.84 -17.02
CA VAL A 580 -19.33 16.81 -15.55
C VAL A 580 -20.74 17.23 -15.09
N SER A 581 -21.34 18.23 -15.74
CA SER A 581 -22.72 18.63 -15.43
C SER A 581 -23.74 17.54 -15.71
N LYS A 582 -23.53 16.73 -16.73
CA LYS A 582 -24.39 15.60 -17.09
C LYS A 582 -24.21 14.45 -16.10
N GLU A 583 -22.97 14.12 -15.74
CA GLU A 583 -22.64 12.96 -14.90
C GLU A 583 -22.99 13.18 -13.41
N ILE A 584 -22.75 14.38 -12.88
CA ILE A 584 -22.93 14.68 -11.44
C ILE A 584 -24.01 15.74 -11.21
N GLY A 585 -23.98 16.81 -12.01
CA GLY A 585 -24.83 17.97 -11.83
C GLY A 585 -24.10 19.30 -12.03
N SER A 586 -24.83 20.36 -12.29
CA SER A 586 -24.24 21.67 -12.62
C SER A 586 -23.44 22.30 -11.46
N PHE A 587 -23.72 21.90 -10.22
CA PHE A 587 -23.02 22.39 -9.03
C PHE A 587 -21.59 21.81 -8.90
N ALA A 588 -21.30 20.68 -9.56
CA ALA A 588 -19.99 20.01 -9.54
C ALA A 588 -19.07 20.45 -10.67
N LYS A 589 -19.51 21.36 -11.52
CA LYS A 589 -18.67 21.86 -12.63
C LYS A 589 -17.44 22.58 -12.08
N PRO A 590 -16.21 22.22 -12.57
CA PRO A 590 -15.01 22.99 -12.25
C PRO A 590 -15.16 24.45 -12.64
N ASP A 591 -14.78 25.36 -11.75
CA ASP A 591 -14.69 26.79 -12.03
C ASP A 591 -13.46 27.09 -12.88
N LEU A 592 -12.38 26.34 -12.60
CA LEU A 592 -11.11 26.48 -13.32
C LEU A 592 -10.64 25.09 -13.79
N ILE A 593 -10.28 24.99 -15.07
CA ILE A 593 -9.62 23.81 -15.65
C ILE A 593 -8.25 24.23 -16.16
N GLN A 594 -7.21 23.78 -15.49
CA GLN A 594 -5.82 23.95 -15.89
C GLN A 594 -5.30 22.70 -16.58
N TRP A 595 -4.77 22.86 -17.79
CA TRP A 595 -4.09 21.78 -18.48
C TRP A 595 -2.75 21.47 -17.84
N ALA A 596 -2.56 20.22 -17.45
CA ALA A 596 -1.38 19.71 -16.78
C ALA A 596 -0.75 18.60 -17.64
N PRO A 597 0.47 18.78 -18.17
CA PRO A 597 1.16 17.71 -18.89
C PRO A 597 1.40 16.47 -18.03
N ALA A 598 1.57 16.68 -16.71
CA ALA A 598 1.64 15.66 -15.70
C ALA A 598 1.12 16.22 -14.36
N LEU A 599 0.68 15.34 -13.47
CA LEU A 599 0.28 15.70 -12.10
C LEU A 599 1.44 15.47 -11.13
N PRO A 600 1.58 16.28 -10.06
CA PRO A 600 2.58 16.06 -9.03
C PRO A 600 2.24 14.80 -8.26
N LYS A 601 3.04 13.78 -8.45
CA LYS A 601 2.86 12.45 -7.83
C LYS A 601 4.03 12.11 -6.93
N THR A 602 3.75 11.38 -5.89
CA THR A 602 4.80 10.65 -5.19
C THR A 602 5.39 9.59 -6.13
N ARG A 603 6.56 9.09 -5.80
CA ARG A 603 7.18 7.99 -6.57
C ARG A 603 6.37 6.69 -6.53
N SER A 604 5.43 6.55 -5.59
CA SER A 604 4.44 5.47 -5.59
C SER A 604 3.24 5.73 -6.51
N GLY A 605 3.22 6.87 -7.21
CA GLY A 605 2.14 7.26 -8.10
C GLY A 605 0.98 8.03 -7.45
N LYS A 606 0.98 8.21 -6.12
CA LYS A 606 -0.07 8.94 -5.42
C LYS A 606 0.01 10.44 -5.75
N ILE A 607 -1.11 11.01 -6.19
CA ILE A 607 -1.23 12.45 -6.48
C ILE A 607 -1.08 13.25 -5.17
N MET A 608 -0.23 14.26 -5.19
CA MET A 608 0.02 15.15 -4.06
C MET A 608 -0.94 16.34 -4.06
N ARG A 609 -2.23 16.09 -3.77
CA ARG A 609 -3.28 17.12 -3.77
C ARG A 609 -2.97 18.30 -2.87
N ARG A 610 -2.21 18.10 -1.80
CA ARG A 610 -1.75 19.18 -0.94
C ARG A 610 -0.97 20.26 -1.71
N ILE A 611 -0.09 19.85 -2.61
CA ILE A 611 0.68 20.78 -3.46
C ILE A 611 -0.26 21.48 -4.44
N LEU A 612 -1.14 20.74 -5.11
CA LEU A 612 -2.14 21.28 -6.04
C LEU A 612 -3.05 22.30 -5.36
N ARG A 613 -3.51 22.00 -4.13
CA ARG A 613 -4.33 22.94 -3.34
C ARG A 613 -3.60 24.24 -3.04
N LYS A 614 -2.33 24.16 -2.66
CA LYS A 614 -1.51 25.35 -2.39
C LYS A 614 -1.29 26.18 -3.65
N ILE A 615 -1.09 25.55 -4.80
CA ILE A 615 -1.04 26.24 -6.10
C ILE A 615 -2.38 26.90 -6.39
N ALA A 616 -3.49 26.20 -6.22
CA ALA A 616 -4.84 26.72 -6.43
C ALA A 616 -5.24 27.83 -5.44
N CYS A 617 -4.64 27.87 -4.25
CA CYS A 617 -4.86 28.93 -3.25
C CYS A 617 -3.82 30.05 -3.30
N ASN A 618 -2.86 30.04 -4.23
CA ASN A 618 -1.73 30.97 -4.31
C ASN A 618 -0.81 30.99 -3.07
N GLU A 619 -0.72 29.86 -2.35
CA GLU A 619 0.13 29.70 -1.16
C GLU A 619 1.52 29.14 -1.55
N LEU A 620 2.22 29.81 -2.45
CA LEU A 620 3.42 29.29 -3.11
C LEU A 620 4.64 29.23 -2.18
N ASP A 621 4.73 30.11 -1.19
CA ASP A 621 5.85 30.16 -0.24
C ASP A 621 5.86 29.00 0.76
N SER A 622 4.78 28.21 0.82
CA SER A 622 4.56 27.17 1.83
C SER A 622 4.15 25.82 1.21
N LEU A 623 4.71 25.43 0.08
CA LEU A 623 4.37 24.16 -0.61
C LEU A 623 4.61 22.92 0.28
N GLY A 624 5.44 23.05 1.33
CA GLY A 624 5.77 21.98 2.26
C GLY A 624 6.74 20.97 1.64
N ASP A 625 6.79 19.76 2.21
CA ASP A 625 7.72 18.73 1.77
C ASP A 625 7.42 18.27 0.33
N THR A 626 8.32 18.60 -0.60
CA THR A 626 8.31 18.19 -2.01
C THR A 626 9.31 17.06 -2.29
N SER A 627 10.04 16.61 -1.27
CA SER A 627 11.12 15.61 -1.40
C SER A 627 10.63 14.23 -1.84
N THR A 628 9.33 13.98 -1.67
CA THR A 628 8.68 12.71 -2.04
C THR A 628 8.16 12.69 -3.49
N LEU A 629 8.29 13.80 -4.23
CA LEU A 629 7.87 13.90 -5.63
C LEU A 629 8.71 13.00 -6.55
N ALA A 630 8.04 12.35 -7.49
CA ALA A 630 8.69 11.59 -8.54
C ALA A 630 9.46 12.51 -9.48
N ASP A 631 8.87 13.63 -9.83
CA ASP A 631 9.45 14.68 -10.66
C ASP A 631 9.09 16.07 -10.09
N PRO A 632 10.03 16.72 -9.38
CA PRO A 632 9.81 18.07 -8.85
C PRO A 632 9.58 19.15 -9.91
N SER A 633 10.05 18.96 -11.16
CA SER A 633 9.91 19.95 -12.23
C SER A 633 8.45 20.17 -12.64
N VAL A 634 7.60 19.17 -12.44
CA VAL A 634 6.15 19.27 -12.70
C VAL A 634 5.51 20.41 -11.91
N VAL A 635 5.95 20.60 -10.67
CA VAL A 635 5.37 21.63 -9.77
C VAL A 635 5.59 23.03 -10.32
N GLN A 636 6.81 23.34 -10.79
CA GLN A 636 7.11 24.65 -11.36
C GLN A 636 6.26 24.94 -12.60
N GLY A 637 6.11 23.94 -13.49
CA GLY A 637 5.27 24.08 -14.67
C GLY A 637 3.78 24.32 -14.37
N LEU A 638 3.27 23.78 -13.24
CA LEU A 638 1.91 24.05 -12.79
C LEU A 638 1.76 25.44 -12.16
N ILE A 639 2.77 25.89 -11.41
CA ILE A 639 2.81 27.24 -10.82
C ILE A 639 2.79 28.31 -11.93
N ASP A 640 3.63 28.14 -12.95
CA ASP A 640 3.76 29.11 -14.04
C ASP A 640 2.49 29.24 -14.89
N LYS A 641 1.67 28.19 -14.95
CA LYS A 641 0.43 28.13 -15.75
C LYS A 641 -0.85 28.26 -14.93
N ARG A 642 -0.76 28.62 -13.64
CA ARG A 642 -1.96 28.71 -12.79
C ARG A 642 -2.93 29.77 -13.28
N LEU A 643 -4.23 29.53 -13.10
CA LEU A 643 -5.30 30.36 -13.67
C LEU A 643 -5.86 31.42 -12.72
N ASN A 644 -5.49 31.40 -11.47
CA ASN A 644 -5.96 32.28 -10.39
C ASN A 644 -4.86 33.22 -9.89
N GLN A 645 -4.17 33.87 -10.81
CA GLN A 645 -3.12 34.85 -10.52
C GLN A 645 -3.71 36.15 -9.97
#